data_96242dd71e6054ec690a3670c48f1066
#
_entry.id   96242dd71e6054ec690a3670c48f1066
#
_cell.length_a   1.000
_cell.length_b   1.000
_cell.length_c   1.000
_cell.angle_alpha   90.00
_cell.angle_beta   90.00
_cell.angle_gamma   90.00
#
_symmetry.space_group_name_H-M   'P 1'
#
loop_
_entity.id
_entity.type
_entity.pdbx_description
1 polymer ?
#
loop_
_entity_poly.entity_id
_entity_poly.type
_entity_poly.pdbx_seq_one_letter_code
_entity_poly.pdbx_strand_id
1 'polypeptide(L)'
;MSLLSWLFDGERGGLTVVGDYRYRLRGSRMETVSGYVEHIIFQNNENGYTVMNLMTEGSEVICVGMGKGLTQGENIEAQGEYVDHPVYGTQFKMAAFRVVVPKDSAGMERYLGSGAIKGVGPALAARIVRQFGADTFRIIEEEPERLAQVRGVSERKARDIAVQMEEKRDLRDALVFLQQYGISNILAVKIYETYGMNLYGVMKENPYRLAEDIHGIGFRLADELAEKIGIHTDSDYRIRSGIFYTLMQTVGEGHCYFPMEKLLERAESLLGVAKEHIRPQLDNLMMDKKLVIKGDQVFPTSYYYAELNCARMLYELNIPMTQEESGSSGREDWAERGASSGDCPKASDEAGGMPGAPDRAIAERLAKLAKGQRMELDALQLKAVTEAIRNGLFLLSGGPGTGKTTTINMMIRYFEAEGLDIFLAAPTGRAAKRMTEATGFEARTIHRMLELNSALSDEDTKKVRFERNEENPLEADVVIIDEMSMVDIQLFQALLRAVAPGTRLVLVGDVNQLPSVGPGQVLRDLIFCGCFPMVELKKIFRQAEESDIIVNAHRINNGEQITLDNKSKDFFHLERNDINVIYKHMIQLIREKLPRYVNATPFDIQVLTPMRKGALGCETLNGILQRYLNPPDGRKKEHVSGACTYREGDKVMQIKNNYQLEWEIVSKYGIPVDRGTGVFNGDMGRIVQIQEEASCLVVEYDEQRRVTYPYALLEELDLCYAITIHKSQGSEYPAVIMPLLSGPKMLFNRNLLYTAITRAKS
;
A
#
# COMPACT_ATOMS: atom_id res chain seq x y z
N MET A 1 16.73 42.92 -1.19
CA MET A 1 18.08 43.30 -1.70
C MET A 1 19.02 42.23 -1.22
N SER A 2 19.57 41.38 -1.94
CA SER A 2 19.96 41.09 -3.29
C SER A 2 20.82 39.84 -3.17
N LEU A 3 20.39 38.73 -3.69
CA LEU A 3 21.16 37.48 -3.84
C LEU A 3 20.91 36.94 -5.26
N LEU A 4 20.98 37.85 -6.26
CA LEU A 4 20.80 37.57 -7.66
C LEU A 4 21.83 38.37 -8.52
N SER A 5 23.14 38.35 -8.13
CA SER A 5 24.16 39.00 -8.92
C SER A 5 25.49 38.23 -8.92
N TRP A 6 25.45 36.90 -9.10
CA TRP A 6 26.70 36.10 -9.23
C TRP A 6 26.59 35.01 -10.32
N LEU A 7 26.02 35.40 -11.45
CA LEU A 7 26.03 34.56 -12.65
C LEU A 7 26.10 35.47 -13.88
N PHE A 8 27.22 36.12 -14.08
CA PHE A 8 27.75 36.63 -15.38
C PHE A 8 28.88 37.55 -15.08
N ASP A 9 30.10 37.03 -15.08
CA ASP A 9 31.23 37.67 -15.74
C ASP A 9 32.35 36.63 -15.96
N GLY A 10 32.77 36.57 -17.20
CA GLY A 10 33.73 35.61 -17.71
C GLY A 10 35.18 36.18 -17.65
N GLU A 11 36.04 35.27 -18.03
CA GLU A 11 37.41 35.44 -18.53
C GLU A 11 38.59 35.47 -17.57
N ARG A 12 39.45 34.47 -17.82
CA ARG A 12 40.91 34.39 -17.70
C ARG A 12 41.54 33.90 -16.41
N GLY A 13 42.21 32.78 -16.57
CA GLY A 13 43.32 32.40 -15.70
C GLY A 13 43.45 30.88 -15.49
N GLY A 14 44.27 30.24 -16.29
CA GLY A 14 44.51 28.79 -16.27
C GLY A 14 45.29 28.33 -15.05
N LEU A 15 45.13 27.07 -14.72
CA LEU A 15 46.20 26.15 -14.31
C LEU A 15 45.72 24.69 -14.45
N THR A 16 46.54 23.95 -15.08
CA THR A 16 46.54 22.55 -15.43
C THR A 16 46.47 21.64 -14.19
N VAL A 17 45.54 20.65 -14.16
CA VAL A 17 45.83 19.33 -13.59
C VAL A 17 45.07 18.26 -14.39
N VAL A 18 45.81 17.29 -14.81
CA VAL A 18 45.56 16.09 -15.59
C VAL A 18 44.55 15.16 -14.90
N GLY A 19 43.60 14.65 -15.71
CA GLY A 19 42.69 13.60 -15.28
C GLY A 19 41.62 13.41 -16.33
N ASP A 20 41.97 12.81 -17.45
CA ASP A 20 41.10 12.54 -18.59
C ASP A 20 40.06 11.46 -18.21
N TYR A 21 38.83 11.88 -17.96
CA TYR A 21 37.64 11.06 -18.16
C TYR A 21 36.66 11.84 -19.03
N ARG A 22 36.93 11.81 -20.33
CA ARG A 22 35.99 12.24 -21.36
C ARG A 22 34.84 11.24 -21.43
N TYR A 23 33.75 11.45 -20.68
CA TYR A 23 32.47 10.97 -21.12
C TYR A 23 32.07 11.72 -22.37
N ARG A 24 32.27 11.11 -23.53
CA ARG A 24 31.64 11.53 -24.78
C ARG A 24 30.13 11.39 -24.57
N LEU A 25 29.43 12.48 -24.40
CA LEU A 25 28.03 12.60 -24.77
C LEU A 25 27.95 12.38 -26.29
N ARG A 26 27.84 11.13 -26.73
CA ARG A 26 27.27 10.79 -28.02
C ARG A 26 25.82 11.20 -27.94
N GLY A 27 25.40 12.17 -28.74
CA GLY A 27 23.99 12.44 -28.99
C GLY A 27 23.35 11.12 -29.40
N SER A 28 22.38 10.63 -28.63
CA SER A 28 21.65 9.40 -28.89
C SER A 28 20.89 9.60 -30.21
N ARG A 29 21.39 9.01 -31.32
CA ARG A 29 20.62 8.86 -32.53
C ARG A 29 19.61 7.74 -32.24
N MET A 30 18.34 8.08 -32.22
CA MET A 30 17.29 7.09 -32.25
C MET A 30 17.45 6.28 -33.54
N GLU A 31 17.72 5.00 -33.42
CA GLU A 31 17.89 4.08 -34.53
C GLU A 31 16.62 3.24 -34.68
N THR A 32 16.33 2.76 -35.88
CA THR A 32 15.21 1.87 -36.15
C THR A 32 15.73 0.51 -36.55
N VAL A 33 15.30 -0.53 -35.87
CA VAL A 33 15.64 -1.92 -36.18
C VAL A 33 14.37 -2.64 -36.58
N SER A 34 14.40 -3.30 -37.75
CA SER A 34 13.26 -4.07 -38.28
C SER A 34 13.62 -5.55 -38.38
N GLY A 35 12.72 -6.40 -37.93
CA GLY A 35 12.90 -7.84 -37.95
C GLY A 35 11.69 -8.59 -37.41
N TYR A 36 11.81 -9.90 -37.27
CA TYR A 36 10.79 -10.70 -36.63
C TYR A 36 11.27 -11.21 -35.25
N VAL A 37 10.32 -11.32 -34.31
CA VAL A 37 10.59 -11.86 -32.97
C VAL A 37 10.85 -13.36 -33.09
N GLU A 38 12.09 -13.77 -32.95
CA GLU A 38 12.45 -15.20 -33.04
C GLU A 38 12.10 -15.93 -31.75
N HIS A 39 12.47 -15.32 -30.62
CA HIS A 39 12.21 -15.90 -29.30
C HIS A 39 12.04 -14.81 -28.26
N ILE A 40 11.03 -14.99 -27.38
CA ILE A 40 10.86 -14.16 -26.18
C ILE A 40 11.57 -14.85 -25.03
N ILE A 41 12.69 -14.27 -24.60
CA ILE A 41 13.52 -14.80 -23.51
C ILE A 41 12.81 -14.59 -22.15
N PHE A 42 12.23 -13.41 -21.99
CA PHE A 42 11.52 -13.03 -20.78
C PHE A 42 10.41 -12.02 -21.11
N GLN A 43 9.23 -12.21 -20.52
CA GLN A 43 8.15 -11.24 -20.59
C GLN A 43 7.43 -11.17 -19.26
N ASN A 44 7.36 -9.97 -18.68
CA ASN A 44 6.58 -9.72 -17.48
C ASN A 44 5.17 -9.27 -17.88
N ASN A 45 4.18 -10.09 -17.56
CA ASN A 45 2.79 -9.83 -17.93
C ASN A 45 2.17 -8.63 -17.21
N GLU A 46 2.69 -8.25 -16.03
CA GLU A 46 2.13 -7.12 -15.27
C GLU A 46 2.61 -5.77 -15.81
N ASN A 47 3.91 -5.62 -16.00
CA ASN A 47 4.50 -4.35 -16.44
C ASN A 47 4.86 -4.31 -17.93
N GLY A 48 4.74 -5.43 -18.64
CA GLY A 48 5.01 -5.54 -20.08
C GLY A 48 6.49 -5.49 -20.46
N TYR A 49 7.42 -5.54 -19.50
CA TYR A 49 8.84 -5.58 -19.82
C TYR A 49 9.20 -6.88 -20.51
N THR A 50 9.82 -6.78 -21.69
CA THR A 50 10.13 -7.90 -22.57
C THR A 50 11.59 -7.89 -22.94
N VAL A 51 12.24 -9.05 -22.88
CA VAL A 51 13.56 -9.34 -23.43
C VAL A 51 13.36 -10.37 -24.53
N MET A 52 13.77 -10.05 -25.74
CA MET A 52 13.53 -10.91 -26.90
C MET A 52 14.68 -10.87 -27.88
N ASN A 53 14.80 -11.92 -28.67
CA ASN A 53 15.68 -11.99 -29.83
C ASN A 53 14.89 -11.54 -31.07
N LEU A 54 15.39 -10.49 -31.71
CA LEU A 54 14.87 -9.99 -32.97
C LEU A 54 15.81 -10.41 -34.11
N MET A 55 15.30 -11.19 -35.05
CA MET A 55 16.05 -11.57 -36.23
C MET A 55 15.88 -10.51 -37.32
N THR A 56 16.95 -9.82 -37.64
CA THR A 56 17.03 -8.83 -38.74
C THR A 56 17.57 -9.46 -40.03
N GLU A 57 17.67 -8.73 -41.12
CA GLU A 57 18.17 -9.21 -42.44
C GLU A 57 19.62 -9.75 -42.44
N GLY A 58 20.26 -9.92 -41.34
CA GLY A 58 21.64 -10.47 -41.30
C GLY A 58 22.22 -10.70 -39.94
N SER A 59 21.47 -10.40 -38.87
CA SER A 59 21.97 -10.57 -37.49
C SER A 59 20.82 -10.72 -36.49
N GLU A 60 21.10 -11.43 -35.43
CA GLU A 60 20.26 -11.50 -34.25
C GLU A 60 20.57 -10.32 -33.33
N VAL A 61 19.52 -9.61 -32.90
CA VAL A 61 19.62 -8.45 -32.01
C VAL A 61 18.82 -8.71 -30.74
N ILE A 62 19.46 -8.63 -29.59
CA ILE A 62 18.75 -8.71 -28.31
C ILE A 62 18.06 -7.38 -28.06
N CYS A 63 16.75 -7.38 -28.07
CA CYS A 63 15.90 -6.23 -27.81
C CYS A 63 15.36 -6.28 -26.39
N VAL A 64 15.43 -5.15 -25.67
CA VAL A 64 14.93 -4.99 -24.30
C VAL A 64 14.05 -3.75 -24.22
N GLY A 65 12.87 -3.88 -23.60
CA GLY A 65 11.96 -2.75 -23.45
C GLY A 65 10.52 -3.18 -23.18
N MET A 66 9.60 -2.25 -23.31
CA MET A 66 8.18 -2.51 -23.10
C MET A 66 7.57 -3.14 -24.35
N GLY A 67 7.27 -4.45 -24.28
CA GLY A 67 6.75 -5.26 -25.36
C GLY A 67 5.51 -6.03 -25.00
N LYS A 68 4.62 -5.49 -24.14
CA LYS A 68 3.37 -6.15 -23.77
C LYS A 68 2.52 -6.37 -25.03
N GLY A 69 2.04 -7.59 -25.20
CA GLY A 69 1.24 -7.98 -26.36
C GLY A 69 2.05 -8.49 -27.56
N LEU A 70 3.38 -8.44 -27.52
CA LEU A 70 4.23 -9.07 -28.51
C LEU A 70 4.22 -10.59 -28.38
N THR A 71 4.19 -11.28 -29.50
CA THR A 71 4.28 -12.73 -29.57
C THR A 71 5.40 -13.16 -30.50
N GLN A 72 5.92 -14.37 -30.29
CA GLN A 72 6.93 -14.96 -31.15
C GLN A 72 6.39 -15.03 -32.61
N GLY A 73 7.27 -14.77 -33.59
CA GLY A 73 6.91 -14.80 -35.01
C GLY A 73 6.34 -13.48 -35.56
N GLU A 74 6.07 -12.48 -34.73
CA GLU A 74 5.62 -11.17 -35.20
C GLU A 74 6.77 -10.36 -35.80
N ASN A 75 6.50 -9.68 -36.91
CA ASN A 75 7.42 -8.71 -37.50
C ASN A 75 7.23 -7.37 -36.80
N ILE A 76 8.32 -6.75 -36.36
CA ILE A 76 8.28 -5.45 -35.71
C ILE A 76 9.30 -4.48 -36.30
N GLU A 77 8.97 -3.20 -36.24
CA GLU A 77 9.94 -2.10 -36.33
C GLU A 77 10.08 -1.47 -34.95
N ALA A 78 11.25 -1.60 -34.34
CA ALA A 78 11.57 -1.05 -33.03
C ALA A 78 12.43 0.20 -33.18
N GLN A 79 12.09 1.27 -32.47
CA GLN A 79 12.85 2.50 -32.36
C GLN A 79 13.51 2.57 -30.99
N GLY A 80 14.80 2.89 -30.94
CA GLY A 80 15.55 2.90 -29.70
C GLY A 80 17.02 3.24 -29.88
N GLU A 81 17.81 2.80 -28.93
CA GLU A 81 19.25 3.01 -28.90
C GLU A 81 19.99 1.73 -28.51
N TYR A 82 21.19 1.53 -29.04
CA TYR A 82 22.06 0.45 -28.59
C TYR A 82 22.71 0.83 -27.25
N VAL A 83 22.60 -0.06 -26.27
CA VAL A 83 23.17 0.10 -24.92
C VAL A 83 24.03 -1.11 -24.60
N ASP A 84 25.23 -0.89 -24.11
CA ASP A 84 26.10 -1.96 -23.67
C ASP A 84 25.75 -2.37 -22.23
N HIS A 85 25.23 -3.58 -22.08
CA HIS A 85 24.95 -4.13 -20.78
C HIS A 85 26.18 -4.86 -20.22
N PRO A 86 26.59 -4.62 -18.94
CA PRO A 86 27.83 -5.16 -18.40
C PRO A 86 27.94 -6.70 -18.42
N VAL A 87 26.81 -7.40 -18.39
CA VAL A 87 26.71 -8.86 -18.32
C VAL A 87 26.24 -9.49 -19.63
N TYR A 88 25.31 -8.84 -20.34
CA TYR A 88 24.62 -9.40 -21.50
C TYR A 88 25.09 -8.82 -22.83
N GLY A 89 26.12 -7.98 -22.83
CA GLY A 89 26.65 -7.37 -24.05
C GLY A 89 25.76 -6.27 -24.62
N THR A 90 25.93 -6.00 -25.90
CA THR A 90 25.18 -4.94 -26.60
C THR A 90 23.74 -5.35 -26.79
N GLN A 91 22.81 -4.53 -26.29
CA GLN A 91 21.36 -4.72 -26.39
C GLN A 91 20.72 -3.52 -27.04
N PHE A 92 19.65 -3.71 -27.80
CA PHE A 92 18.83 -2.65 -28.34
C PHE A 92 17.70 -2.31 -27.35
N LYS A 93 17.81 -1.15 -26.71
CA LYS A 93 16.81 -0.65 -25.77
C LYS A 93 15.69 0.04 -26.55
N MET A 94 14.56 -0.63 -26.64
CA MET A 94 13.39 -0.13 -27.34
C MET A 94 12.71 1.00 -26.54
N ALA A 95 12.52 2.13 -27.18
CA ALA A 95 11.68 3.23 -26.69
C ALA A 95 10.25 3.10 -27.19
N ALA A 96 10.07 2.65 -28.45
CA ALA A 96 8.78 2.37 -29.08
C ALA A 96 8.92 1.23 -30.09
N PHE A 97 7.83 0.56 -30.42
CA PHE A 97 7.78 -0.42 -31.49
C PHE A 97 6.42 -0.36 -32.21
N ARG A 98 6.40 -0.83 -33.45
CA ARG A 98 5.14 -1.13 -34.18
C ARG A 98 5.21 -2.53 -34.77
N VAL A 99 4.10 -3.25 -34.73
CA VAL A 99 3.97 -4.55 -35.39
C VAL A 99 3.69 -4.32 -36.88
N VAL A 100 4.43 -5.00 -37.74
CA VAL A 100 4.31 -4.91 -39.19
C VAL A 100 3.77 -6.23 -39.71
N VAL A 101 2.67 -6.17 -40.47
CA VAL A 101 2.07 -7.37 -41.07
C VAL A 101 3.03 -7.92 -42.12
N PRO A 102 3.43 -9.21 -42.03
CA PRO A 102 4.30 -9.82 -43.04
C PRO A 102 3.58 -9.83 -44.41
N LYS A 103 4.31 -9.46 -45.47
CA LYS A 103 3.82 -9.47 -46.85
C LYS A 103 4.31 -10.68 -47.64
N ASP A 104 5.35 -11.33 -47.14
CA ASP A 104 5.92 -12.52 -47.73
C ASP A 104 5.33 -13.82 -47.16
N SER A 105 5.23 -14.86 -47.95
CA SER A 105 4.63 -16.14 -47.54
C SER A 105 5.38 -16.78 -46.37
N ALA A 106 6.71 -16.63 -46.30
CA ALA A 106 7.50 -17.18 -45.21
C ALA A 106 7.24 -16.45 -43.86
N GLY A 107 7.03 -15.15 -43.91
CA GLY A 107 6.63 -14.35 -42.74
C GLY A 107 5.22 -14.69 -42.25
N MET A 108 4.27 -14.86 -43.19
CA MET A 108 2.90 -15.28 -42.88
C MET A 108 2.86 -16.67 -42.21
N GLU A 109 3.66 -17.62 -42.73
CA GLU A 109 3.77 -18.96 -42.17
C GLU A 109 4.35 -18.94 -40.76
N ARG A 110 5.42 -18.18 -40.55
CA ARG A 110 6.03 -17.98 -39.20
C ARG A 110 5.02 -17.38 -38.23
N TYR A 111 4.36 -16.28 -38.62
CA TYR A 111 3.39 -15.60 -37.77
C TYR A 111 2.26 -16.52 -37.33
N LEU A 112 1.61 -17.19 -38.29
CA LEU A 112 0.50 -18.12 -37.98
C LEU A 112 0.95 -19.36 -37.18
N GLY A 113 2.16 -19.84 -37.43
CA GLY A 113 2.71 -21.06 -36.79
C GLY A 113 3.38 -20.84 -35.46
N SER A 114 3.62 -19.58 -35.04
CA SER A 114 4.36 -19.22 -33.84
C SER A 114 3.64 -19.51 -32.50
N GLY A 115 2.36 -19.82 -32.53
CA GLY A 115 1.48 -19.89 -31.36
C GLY A 115 0.71 -18.58 -31.10
N ALA A 116 0.94 -17.55 -31.92
CA ALA A 116 0.19 -16.29 -31.86
C ALA A 116 -1.32 -16.51 -32.04
N ILE A 117 -1.71 -17.50 -32.79
CA ILE A 117 -3.10 -17.93 -32.97
C ILE A 117 -3.28 -19.31 -32.35
N LYS A 118 -4.07 -19.38 -31.28
CA LYS A 118 -4.34 -20.67 -30.60
C LYS A 118 -4.92 -21.70 -31.53
N GLY A 119 -4.33 -22.88 -31.56
CA GLY A 119 -4.78 -23.98 -32.40
C GLY A 119 -4.20 -24.02 -33.81
N VAL A 120 -3.34 -23.07 -34.20
CA VAL A 120 -2.58 -23.07 -35.44
C VAL A 120 -1.12 -23.35 -35.14
N GLY A 121 -0.68 -24.59 -35.35
CA GLY A 121 0.74 -24.93 -35.23
C GLY A 121 1.47 -24.78 -36.58
N PRO A 122 2.83 -24.90 -36.60
CA PRO A 122 3.63 -24.69 -37.81
C PRO A 122 3.19 -25.50 -39.04
N ALA A 123 2.84 -26.78 -38.85
CA ALA A 123 2.39 -27.64 -39.95
C ALA A 123 1.03 -27.24 -40.53
N LEU A 124 0.17 -26.61 -39.71
CA LEU A 124 -1.12 -26.10 -40.20
C LEU A 124 -0.94 -24.75 -40.88
N ALA A 125 -0.13 -23.86 -40.30
CA ALA A 125 0.25 -22.59 -40.88
C ALA A 125 0.84 -22.76 -42.30
N ALA A 126 1.80 -23.68 -42.48
CA ALA A 126 2.38 -24.01 -43.77
C ALA A 126 1.33 -24.47 -44.80
N ARG A 127 0.33 -25.23 -44.37
CA ARG A 127 -0.76 -25.67 -45.29
C ARG A 127 -1.69 -24.53 -45.66
N ILE A 128 -2.04 -23.66 -44.74
CA ILE A 128 -2.88 -22.49 -44.99
C ILE A 128 -2.18 -21.55 -45.98
N VAL A 129 -0.93 -21.19 -45.71
CA VAL A 129 -0.17 -20.27 -46.56
C VAL A 129 0.12 -20.88 -47.95
N ARG A 130 0.38 -22.19 -48.02
CA ARG A 130 0.57 -22.86 -49.31
C ARG A 130 -0.69 -22.82 -50.18
N GLN A 131 -1.90 -22.90 -49.57
CA GLN A 131 -3.16 -22.87 -50.27
C GLN A 131 -3.57 -21.50 -50.76
N PHE A 132 -3.33 -20.48 -49.97
CA PHE A 132 -3.84 -19.13 -50.21
C PHE A 132 -2.76 -18.10 -50.57
N GLY A 133 -1.47 -18.42 -50.38
CA GLY A 133 -0.34 -17.55 -50.75
C GLY A 133 -0.41 -16.16 -50.09
N ALA A 134 -0.24 -15.14 -50.88
CA ALA A 134 -0.28 -13.74 -50.43
C ALA A 134 -1.67 -13.29 -49.93
N ASP A 135 -2.74 -13.99 -50.30
CA ASP A 135 -4.13 -13.69 -49.87
C ASP A 135 -4.47 -14.29 -48.52
N THR A 136 -3.55 -14.96 -47.84
CA THR A 136 -3.83 -15.71 -46.61
C THR A 136 -4.51 -14.85 -45.55
N PHE A 137 -3.98 -13.69 -45.23
CA PHE A 137 -4.55 -12.81 -44.20
C PHE A 137 -5.90 -12.22 -44.63
N ARG A 138 -6.04 -11.82 -45.91
CA ARG A 138 -7.29 -11.34 -46.46
C ARG A 138 -8.39 -12.40 -46.35
N ILE A 139 -8.09 -13.67 -46.69
CA ILE A 139 -9.04 -14.77 -46.58
C ILE A 139 -9.41 -15.06 -45.12
N ILE A 140 -8.46 -14.99 -44.20
CA ILE A 140 -8.74 -15.14 -42.77
C ILE A 140 -9.72 -14.06 -42.30
N GLU A 141 -9.54 -12.82 -42.74
CA GLU A 141 -10.34 -11.67 -42.31
C GLU A 141 -11.68 -11.55 -43.03
N GLU A 142 -11.72 -11.73 -44.36
CA GLU A 142 -12.90 -11.43 -45.16
C GLU A 142 -13.73 -12.69 -45.54
N GLU A 143 -13.08 -13.85 -45.65
CA GLU A 143 -13.69 -15.08 -46.14
C GLU A 143 -13.29 -16.31 -45.28
N PRO A 144 -13.47 -16.25 -43.92
CA PRO A 144 -12.95 -17.28 -43.02
C PRO A 144 -13.46 -18.70 -43.31
N GLU A 145 -14.64 -18.86 -43.89
CA GLU A 145 -15.20 -20.16 -44.25
C GLU A 145 -14.32 -20.92 -45.25
N ARG A 146 -13.55 -20.21 -46.08
CA ARG A 146 -12.63 -20.83 -47.04
C ARG A 146 -11.47 -21.55 -46.36
N LEU A 147 -11.12 -21.18 -45.12
CA LEU A 147 -10.10 -21.90 -44.35
C LEU A 147 -10.50 -23.37 -44.13
N ALA A 148 -11.79 -23.69 -44.12
CA ALA A 148 -12.26 -25.08 -43.99
C ALA A 148 -11.87 -25.97 -45.19
N GLN A 149 -11.44 -25.39 -46.32
CA GLN A 149 -10.88 -26.13 -47.46
C GLN A 149 -9.49 -26.70 -47.13
N VAL A 150 -8.82 -26.21 -46.09
CA VAL A 150 -7.51 -26.70 -45.67
C VAL A 150 -7.70 -27.93 -44.77
N ARG A 151 -7.02 -29.03 -45.12
CA ARG A 151 -7.07 -30.25 -44.31
C ARG A 151 -6.63 -30.01 -42.87
N GLY A 152 -7.55 -30.19 -41.89
CA GLY A 152 -7.35 -30.02 -40.47
C GLY A 152 -7.91 -28.71 -39.92
N VAL A 153 -8.69 -27.97 -40.69
CA VAL A 153 -9.49 -26.82 -40.27
C VAL A 153 -10.97 -27.17 -40.44
N SER A 154 -11.72 -27.17 -39.36
CA SER A 154 -13.18 -27.22 -39.37
C SER A 154 -13.74 -25.80 -39.48
N GLU A 155 -15.01 -25.66 -39.87
CA GLU A 155 -15.69 -24.35 -39.94
C GLU A 155 -15.63 -23.60 -38.59
N ARG A 156 -15.80 -24.33 -37.47
CA ARG A 156 -15.66 -23.74 -36.13
C ARG A 156 -14.25 -23.19 -35.91
N LYS A 157 -13.23 -23.98 -36.25
CA LYS A 157 -11.84 -23.57 -36.11
C LYS A 157 -11.47 -22.41 -37.03
N ALA A 158 -12.06 -22.36 -38.23
CA ALA A 158 -11.91 -21.24 -39.15
C ALA A 158 -12.39 -19.92 -38.52
N ARG A 159 -13.58 -19.95 -37.92
CA ARG A 159 -14.14 -18.79 -37.18
C ARG A 159 -13.30 -18.42 -35.97
N ASP A 160 -12.85 -19.38 -35.18
CA ASP A 160 -11.97 -19.12 -34.00
C ASP A 160 -10.64 -18.45 -34.41
N ILE A 161 -10.09 -18.83 -35.58
CA ILE A 161 -8.88 -18.20 -36.15
C ILE A 161 -9.17 -16.76 -36.57
N ALA A 162 -10.30 -16.52 -37.25
CA ALA A 162 -10.69 -15.20 -37.72
C ALA A 162 -10.92 -14.24 -36.55
N VAL A 163 -11.65 -14.66 -35.50
CA VAL A 163 -11.87 -13.84 -34.28
C VAL A 163 -10.56 -13.46 -33.63
N GLN A 164 -9.63 -14.40 -33.44
CA GLN A 164 -8.33 -14.09 -32.82
C GLN A 164 -7.48 -13.13 -33.67
N MET A 165 -7.58 -13.21 -34.99
CA MET A 165 -6.89 -12.27 -35.89
C MET A 165 -7.51 -10.88 -35.84
N GLU A 166 -8.83 -10.78 -35.73
CA GLU A 166 -9.56 -9.53 -35.58
C GLU A 166 -9.21 -8.84 -34.26
N GLU A 167 -9.26 -9.54 -33.12
CA GLU A 167 -8.87 -9.02 -31.81
C GLU A 167 -7.44 -8.47 -31.79
N LYS A 168 -6.50 -9.16 -32.43
CA LYS A 168 -5.10 -8.70 -32.52
C LYS A 168 -4.95 -7.46 -33.41
N ARG A 169 -5.73 -7.39 -34.50
CA ARG A 169 -5.73 -6.20 -35.35
C ARG A 169 -6.30 -5.01 -34.60
N ASP A 170 -7.41 -5.18 -33.93
CA ASP A 170 -8.10 -4.14 -33.19
C ASP A 170 -7.23 -3.57 -32.05
N LEU A 171 -6.55 -4.46 -31.32
CA LEU A 171 -5.57 -4.04 -30.31
C LEU A 171 -4.44 -3.21 -30.94
N ARG A 172 -3.88 -3.65 -32.07
CA ARG A 172 -2.80 -2.94 -32.75
C ARG A 172 -3.25 -1.56 -33.21
N ASP A 173 -4.44 -1.45 -33.82
CA ASP A 173 -4.98 -0.19 -34.32
C ASP A 173 -5.27 0.77 -33.15
N ALA A 174 -5.76 0.24 -32.01
CA ALA A 174 -5.92 0.98 -30.78
C ALA A 174 -4.58 1.51 -30.22
N LEU A 175 -3.54 0.68 -30.21
CA LEU A 175 -2.19 1.09 -29.78
C LEU A 175 -1.64 2.23 -30.65
N VAL A 176 -1.73 2.10 -31.97
CA VAL A 176 -1.28 3.14 -32.91
C VAL A 176 -2.07 4.43 -32.72
N PHE A 177 -3.39 4.33 -32.54
CA PHE A 177 -4.24 5.50 -32.29
C PHE A 177 -3.85 6.20 -30.98
N LEU A 178 -3.69 5.47 -29.89
CA LEU A 178 -3.37 6.04 -28.58
C LEU A 178 -1.94 6.63 -28.51
N GLN A 179 -0.99 6.05 -29.25
CA GLN A 179 0.38 6.60 -29.39
C GLN A 179 0.40 7.99 -30.04
N GLN A 180 -0.52 8.30 -30.95
CA GLN A 180 -0.60 9.65 -31.56
C GLN A 180 -0.85 10.74 -30.52
N TYR A 181 -1.48 10.40 -29.41
CA TYR A 181 -1.73 11.30 -28.29
C TYR A 181 -0.64 11.25 -27.21
N GLY A 182 0.41 10.43 -27.40
CA GLY A 182 1.53 10.32 -26.47
C GLY A 182 1.29 9.35 -25.31
N ILE A 183 0.30 8.45 -25.42
CA ILE A 183 0.04 7.42 -24.44
C ILE A 183 1.07 6.29 -24.60
N SER A 184 1.69 5.89 -23.50
CA SER A 184 2.63 4.76 -23.51
C SER A 184 1.93 3.44 -23.80
N ASN A 185 2.65 2.48 -24.41
CA ASN A 185 2.11 1.17 -24.75
C ASN A 185 1.44 0.45 -23.57
N ILE A 186 2.01 0.56 -22.39
CA ILE A 186 1.45 -0.05 -21.16
C ILE A 186 0.06 0.48 -20.86
N LEU A 187 -0.10 1.81 -20.90
CA LEU A 187 -1.39 2.44 -20.66
C LEU A 187 -2.35 2.18 -21.82
N ALA A 188 -1.87 2.17 -23.05
CA ALA A 188 -2.67 1.90 -24.24
C ALA A 188 -3.29 0.49 -24.21
N VAL A 189 -2.52 -0.53 -23.79
CA VAL A 189 -3.04 -1.88 -23.59
C VAL A 189 -4.11 -1.91 -22.51
N LYS A 190 -3.89 -1.25 -21.34
CA LYS A 190 -4.88 -1.15 -20.28
C LYS A 190 -6.17 -0.46 -20.71
N ILE A 191 -6.04 0.59 -21.53
CA ILE A 191 -7.20 1.31 -22.10
C ILE A 191 -8.01 0.38 -23.00
N TYR A 192 -7.32 -0.37 -23.85
CA TYR A 192 -7.98 -1.33 -24.73
C TYR A 192 -8.61 -2.49 -23.95
N GLU A 193 -7.91 -3.06 -22.95
CA GLU A 193 -8.47 -4.10 -22.06
C GLU A 193 -9.74 -3.63 -21.33
N THR A 194 -9.83 -2.32 -21.00
CA THR A 194 -10.98 -1.76 -20.27
C THR A 194 -12.16 -1.42 -21.18
N TYR A 195 -11.91 -0.86 -22.36
CA TYR A 195 -12.95 -0.31 -23.23
C TYR A 195 -13.15 -1.04 -24.55
N GLY A 196 -12.22 -1.93 -24.95
CA GLY A 196 -12.24 -2.56 -26.27
C GLY A 196 -12.32 -1.52 -27.37
N MET A 197 -13.15 -1.80 -28.39
CA MET A 197 -13.39 -0.86 -29.49
C MET A 197 -14.14 0.42 -29.09
N ASN A 198 -14.79 0.43 -27.92
CA ASN A 198 -15.49 1.62 -27.43
C ASN A 198 -14.53 2.76 -27.00
N LEU A 199 -13.22 2.46 -26.95
CA LEU A 199 -12.18 3.45 -26.58
C LEU A 199 -12.24 4.70 -27.48
N TYR A 200 -12.51 4.56 -28.76
CA TYR A 200 -12.59 5.68 -29.70
C TYR A 200 -13.74 6.63 -29.37
N GLY A 201 -14.88 6.07 -28.95
CA GLY A 201 -16.03 6.85 -28.46
C GLY A 201 -15.68 7.58 -27.17
N VAL A 202 -15.12 6.87 -26.19
CA VAL A 202 -14.71 7.45 -24.90
C VAL A 202 -13.69 8.56 -25.09
N MET A 203 -12.67 8.36 -25.91
CA MET A 203 -11.66 9.38 -26.21
C MET A 203 -12.27 10.64 -26.85
N LYS A 204 -13.21 10.47 -27.77
CA LYS A 204 -13.84 11.60 -28.47
C LYS A 204 -14.87 12.34 -27.63
N GLU A 205 -15.66 11.63 -26.82
CA GLU A 205 -16.75 12.20 -26.05
C GLU A 205 -16.32 12.71 -24.69
N ASN A 206 -15.58 11.88 -23.94
CA ASN A 206 -15.15 12.19 -22.57
C ASN A 206 -13.87 11.46 -22.18
N PRO A 207 -12.68 11.95 -22.56
CA PRO A 207 -11.39 11.33 -22.21
C PRO A 207 -11.08 11.33 -20.71
N TYR A 208 -11.81 12.12 -19.89
CA TYR A 208 -11.62 12.13 -18.44
C TYR A 208 -12.07 10.83 -17.78
N ARG A 209 -12.90 10.02 -18.45
CA ARG A 209 -13.24 8.66 -18.00
C ARG A 209 -12.01 7.77 -17.86
N LEU A 210 -10.97 8.01 -18.66
CA LEU A 210 -9.71 7.27 -18.51
C LEU A 210 -9.08 7.46 -17.13
N ALA A 211 -9.21 8.66 -16.54
CA ALA A 211 -8.69 8.93 -15.20
C ALA A 211 -9.57 8.34 -14.08
N GLU A 212 -10.84 8.08 -14.36
CA GLU A 212 -11.77 7.47 -13.42
C GLU A 212 -11.66 5.94 -13.41
N ASP A 213 -11.53 5.32 -14.59
CA ASP A 213 -11.67 3.88 -14.78
C ASP A 213 -10.30 3.15 -14.82
N ILE A 214 -9.18 3.86 -15.09
CA ILE A 214 -7.87 3.22 -15.30
C ILE A 214 -6.84 3.67 -14.27
N HIS A 215 -6.40 2.73 -13.45
CA HIS A 215 -5.32 2.99 -12.50
C HIS A 215 -4.00 3.32 -13.22
N GLY A 216 -3.43 4.48 -12.87
CA GLY A 216 -2.20 5.01 -13.48
C GLY A 216 -2.43 6.14 -14.48
N ILE A 217 -3.69 6.45 -14.84
CA ILE A 217 -4.04 7.66 -15.58
C ILE A 217 -4.61 8.67 -14.58
N GLY A 218 -3.89 9.75 -14.32
CA GLY A 218 -4.37 10.84 -13.47
C GLY A 218 -5.08 11.92 -14.29
N PHE A 219 -5.81 12.81 -13.60
CA PHE A 219 -6.53 13.94 -14.22
C PHE A 219 -5.64 14.76 -15.18
N ARG A 220 -4.39 15.04 -14.81
CA ARG A 220 -3.48 15.83 -15.65
C ARG A 220 -3.23 15.19 -17.01
N LEU A 221 -2.98 13.88 -17.04
CA LEU A 221 -2.78 13.16 -18.30
C LEU A 221 -4.05 13.14 -19.14
N ALA A 222 -5.22 12.93 -18.50
CA ALA A 222 -6.51 13.01 -19.18
C ALA A 222 -6.81 14.42 -19.72
N ASP A 223 -6.40 15.46 -18.99
CA ASP A 223 -6.54 16.87 -19.40
C ASP A 223 -5.65 17.21 -20.60
N GLU A 224 -4.38 16.76 -20.61
CA GLU A 224 -3.48 16.88 -21.76
C GLU A 224 -4.01 16.15 -22.99
N LEU A 225 -4.66 14.99 -22.81
CA LEU A 225 -5.30 14.24 -23.89
C LEU A 225 -6.52 14.98 -24.43
N ALA A 226 -7.36 15.51 -23.54
CA ALA A 226 -8.53 16.28 -23.90
C ALA A 226 -8.17 17.54 -24.71
N GLU A 227 -7.11 18.23 -24.33
CA GLU A 227 -6.57 19.39 -25.07
C GLU A 227 -6.13 18.99 -26.48
N LYS A 228 -5.38 17.88 -26.63
CA LYS A 228 -4.94 17.38 -27.94
C LYS A 228 -6.09 16.95 -28.85
N ILE A 229 -7.17 16.48 -28.26
CA ILE A 229 -8.40 16.07 -28.98
C ILE A 229 -9.26 17.30 -29.36
N GLY A 230 -9.00 18.45 -28.73
CA GLY A 230 -9.71 19.70 -28.97
C GLY A 230 -10.95 19.90 -28.10
N ILE A 231 -11.01 19.29 -26.92
CA ILE A 231 -12.05 19.54 -25.93
C ILE A 231 -11.78 20.88 -25.23
N HIS A 232 -12.80 21.74 -25.17
CA HIS A 232 -12.70 23.04 -24.55
C HIS A 232 -12.39 22.98 -23.05
N THR A 233 -11.57 23.94 -22.58
CA THR A 233 -11.12 24.04 -21.18
C THR A 233 -12.24 24.31 -20.17
N ASP A 234 -13.40 24.81 -20.62
CA ASP A 234 -14.61 25.08 -19.85
C ASP A 234 -15.70 24.01 -20.01
N SER A 235 -15.39 22.87 -20.63
CA SER A 235 -16.36 21.80 -20.80
C SER A 235 -16.83 21.23 -19.46
N ASP A 236 -18.15 20.95 -19.38
CA ASP A 236 -18.76 20.36 -18.18
C ASP A 236 -18.10 19.05 -17.74
N TYR A 237 -17.64 18.24 -18.68
CA TYR A 237 -16.93 16.99 -18.39
C TYR A 237 -15.59 17.25 -17.70
N ARG A 238 -14.84 18.25 -18.15
CA ARG A 238 -13.59 18.67 -17.54
C ARG A 238 -13.81 19.15 -16.12
N ILE A 239 -14.79 20.04 -15.92
CA ILE A 239 -15.08 20.60 -14.61
C ILE A 239 -15.53 19.52 -13.64
N ARG A 240 -16.46 18.65 -14.04
CA ARG A 240 -16.92 17.53 -13.21
C ARG A 240 -15.80 16.57 -12.83
N SER A 241 -14.99 16.18 -13.79
CA SER A 241 -13.85 15.27 -13.53
C SER A 241 -12.80 15.94 -12.64
N GLY A 242 -12.53 17.23 -12.84
CA GLY A 242 -11.61 18.00 -11.99
C GLY A 242 -12.08 18.16 -10.55
N ILE A 243 -13.37 18.41 -10.32
CA ILE A 243 -13.96 18.43 -8.98
C ILE A 243 -13.80 17.07 -8.30
N PHE A 244 -14.20 16.00 -8.98
CA PHE A 244 -14.13 14.64 -8.43
C PHE A 244 -12.69 14.24 -8.15
N TYR A 245 -11.77 14.53 -9.07
CA TYR A 245 -10.34 14.29 -8.85
C TYR A 245 -9.81 15.06 -7.63
N THR A 246 -10.16 16.34 -7.48
CA THR A 246 -9.77 17.15 -6.33
C THR A 246 -10.29 16.53 -5.03
N LEU A 247 -11.55 16.08 -5.02
CA LEU A 247 -12.16 15.41 -3.88
C LEU A 247 -11.44 14.09 -3.56
N MET A 248 -11.10 13.28 -4.57
CA MET A 248 -10.35 12.04 -4.37
C MET A 248 -8.91 12.28 -3.91
N GLN A 249 -8.28 13.40 -4.27
CA GLN A 249 -6.99 13.78 -3.69
C GLN A 249 -7.10 14.01 -2.17
N THR A 250 -8.18 14.64 -1.69
CA THR A 250 -8.38 14.83 -0.25
C THR A 250 -8.60 13.51 0.49
N VAL A 251 -9.17 12.51 -0.17
CA VAL A 251 -9.25 11.14 0.36
C VAL A 251 -7.85 10.54 0.55
N GLY A 252 -6.96 10.73 -0.41
CA GLY A 252 -5.54 10.36 -0.29
C GLY A 252 -4.80 11.13 0.82
N GLU A 253 -5.31 12.28 1.26
CA GLU A 253 -4.83 13.06 2.41
C GLU A 253 -5.43 12.56 3.75
N GLY A 254 -6.30 11.54 3.73
CA GLY A 254 -6.92 10.92 4.91
C GLY A 254 -8.33 11.42 5.25
N HIS A 255 -8.98 12.19 4.38
CA HIS A 255 -10.30 12.76 4.61
C HIS A 255 -11.42 11.91 4.00
N CYS A 256 -12.49 11.63 4.74
CA CYS A 256 -13.72 11.03 4.18
C CYS A 256 -14.60 12.05 3.47
N TYR A 257 -14.55 13.30 3.87
CA TYR A 257 -15.23 14.44 3.26
C TYR A 257 -14.35 15.67 3.20
N PHE A 258 -14.76 16.65 2.41
CA PHE A 258 -14.08 17.94 2.38
C PHE A 258 -15.08 19.09 2.45
N PRO A 259 -14.79 20.21 3.15
CA PRO A 259 -15.67 21.37 3.19
C PRO A 259 -15.87 21.96 1.80
N MET A 260 -17.13 22.29 1.45
CA MET A 260 -17.52 22.71 0.10
C MET A 260 -16.70 23.91 -0.41
N GLU A 261 -16.58 24.97 0.37
CA GLU A 261 -15.84 26.17 -0.07
C GLU A 261 -14.36 25.88 -0.33
N LYS A 262 -13.73 25.06 0.51
CA LYS A 262 -12.34 24.63 0.30
C LYS A 262 -12.19 23.72 -0.92
N LEU A 263 -13.18 22.89 -1.21
CA LEU A 263 -13.20 22.07 -2.42
C LEU A 263 -13.27 22.95 -3.67
N LEU A 264 -14.14 23.95 -3.66
CA LEU A 264 -14.28 24.90 -4.76
C LEU A 264 -12.98 25.69 -4.98
N GLU A 265 -12.30 26.14 -3.92
CA GLU A 265 -11.01 26.82 -4.01
C GLU A 265 -9.91 25.95 -4.62
N ARG A 266 -9.83 24.69 -4.21
CA ARG A 266 -8.85 23.76 -4.79
C ARG A 266 -9.19 23.42 -6.24
N ALA A 267 -10.47 23.24 -6.57
CA ALA A 267 -10.91 22.97 -7.93
C ALA A 267 -10.69 24.17 -8.86
N GLU A 268 -10.94 25.39 -8.40
CA GLU A 268 -10.62 26.63 -9.13
C GLU A 268 -9.12 26.73 -9.43
N SER A 269 -8.27 26.46 -8.43
CA SER A 269 -6.81 26.44 -8.60
C SER A 269 -6.33 25.38 -9.59
N LEU A 270 -6.98 24.21 -9.63
CA LEU A 270 -6.62 23.11 -10.54
C LEU A 270 -7.08 23.40 -11.97
N LEU A 271 -8.32 23.86 -12.12
CA LEU A 271 -9.02 23.98 -13.41
C LEU A 271 -8.76 25.32 -14.10
N GLY A 272 -8.41 26.37 -13.34
CA GLY A 272 -8.33 27.75 -13.85
C GLY A 272 -9.68 28.32 -14.25
N VAL A 273 -10.79 27.80 -13.71
CA VAL A 273 -12.17 28.18 -13.98
C VAL A 273 -12.79 28.79 -12.72
N ALA A 274 -13.51 29.88 -12.84
CA ALA A 274 -14.10 30.57 -11.70
C ALA A 274 -15.14 29.70 -10.96
N LYS A 275 -15.26 29.91 -9.63
CA LYS A 275 -16.16 29.13 -8.73
C LYS A 275 -17.62 29.13 -9.18
N GLU A 276 -18.06 30.22 -9.81
CA GLU A 276 -19.42 30.36 -10.31
C GLU A 276 -19.80 29.34 -11.37
N HIS A 277 -18.82 28.89 -12.17
CA HIS A 277 -19.01 27.83 -13.18
C HIS A 277 -18.78 26.43 -12.60
N ILE A 278 -18.01 26.32 -11.53
CA ILE A 278 -17.71 25.03 -10.87
C ILE A 278 -18.88 24.58 -10.01
N ARG A 279 -19.46 25.48 -9.22
CA ARG A 279 -20.50 25.17 -8.22
C ARG A 279 -21.73 24.43 -8.79
N PRO A 280 -22.33 24.84 -9.96
CA PRO A 280 -23.47 24.11 -10.53
C PRO A 280 -23.12 22.63 -10.91
N GLN A 281 -21.87 22.33 -11.17
CA GLN A 281 -21.46 20.98 -11.54
C GLN A 281 -21.44 20.00 -10.35
N LEU A 282 -21.49 20.50 -9.11
CA LEU A 282 -21.68 19.65 -7.93
C LEU A 282 -23.05 18.97 -7.94
N ASP A 283 -24.10 19.67 -8.36
CA ASP A 283 -25.45 19.10 -8.46
C ASP A 283 -25.51 17.99 -9.52
N ASN A 284 -24.81 18.16 -10.65
CA ASN A 284 -24.69 17.14 -11.68
C ASN A 284 -23.95 15.89 -11.14
N LEU A 285 -22.88 16.08 -10.39
CA LEU A 285 -22.14 14.97 -9.77
C LEU A 285 -22.96 14.23 -8.70
N MET A 286 -23.88 14.94 -8.01
CA MET A 286 -24.85 14.28 -7.11
C MET A 286 -25.85 13.44 -7.90
N MET A 287 -26.39 13.97 -9.01
CA MET A 287 -27.30 13.23 -9.90
C MET A 287 -26.60 11.96 -10.46
N ASP A 288 -25.32 12.07 -10.81
CA ASP A 288 -24.50 10.96 -11.28
C ASP A 288 -24.12 9.99 -10.13
N LYS A 289 -24.56 10.24 -8.90
CA LYS A 289 -24.26 9.46 -7.69
C LYS A 289 -22.74 9.31 -7.41
N LYS A 290 -21.95 10.28 -7.84
CA LYS A 290 -20.50 10.29 -7.60
C LYS A 290 -20.14 10.91 -6.25
N LEU A 291 -20.94 11.87 -5.78
CA LEU A 291 -20.77 12.51 -4.48
C LEU A 291 -22.09 12.70 -3.73
N VAL A 292 -21.98 12.93 -2.43
CA VAL A 292 -23.08 13.25 -1.51
C VAL A 292 -22.73 14.53 -0.77
N ILE A 293 -23.68 15.46 -0.69
CA ILE A 293 -23.53 16.72 0.04
C ILE A 293 -24.44 16.70 1.28
N LYS A 294 -23.85 16.99 2.45
CA LYS A 294 -24.55 17.15 3.73
C LYS A 294 -24.12 18.47 4.37
N GLY A 295 -24.99 19.46 4.32
CA GLY A 295 -24.65 20.82 4.78
C GLY A 295 -23.47 21.39 3.99
N ASP A 296 -22.35 21.64 4.65
CA ASP A 296 -21.09 22.12 4.04
C ASP A 296 -20.12 20.98 3.68
N GLN A 297 -20.47 19.74 3.93
CA GLN A 297 -19.60 18.59 3.74
C GLN A 297 -19.87 17.89 2.41
N VAL A 298 -18.84 17.71 1.60
CA VAL A 298 -18.88 16.99 0.32
C VAL A 298 -18.13 15.68 0.45
N PHE A 299 -18.83 14.57 0.28
CA PHE A 299 -18.29 13.21 0.36
C PHE A 299 -18.23 12.56 -1.01
N PRO A 300 -17.21 11.78 -1.35
CA PRO A 300 -17.36 10.74 -2.36
C PRO A 300 -18.41 9.74 -1.88
N THR A 301 -19.29 9.32 -2.76
CA THR A 301 -20.44 8.45 -2.41
C THR A 301 -20.05 7.18 -1.66
N SER A 302 -18.92 6.54 -2.06
CA SER A 302 -18.41 5.33 -1.40
C SER A 302 -18.07 5.56 0.07
N TYR A 303 -17.47 6.70 0.41
CA TYR A 303 -17.10 7.02 1.80
C TYR A 303 -18.27 7.46 2.65
N TYR A 304 -19.24 8.18 2.07
CA TYR A 304 -20.47 8.50 2.76
C TYR A 304 -21.22 7.25 3.22
N TYR A 305 -21.40 6.29 2.30
CA TYR A 305 -22.07 5.05 2.65
C TYR A 305 -21.21 4.13 3.53
N ALA A 306 -19.88 4.21 3.44
CA ALA A 306 -19.01 3.49 4.35
C ALA A 306 -19.21 3.95 5.80
N GLU A 307 -19.22 5.28 6.05
CA GLU A 307 -19.49 5.82 7.39
C GLU A 307 -20.90 5.48 7.88
N LEU A 308 -21.91 5.65 7.02
CA LEU A 308 -23.30 5.34 7.37
C LEU A 308 -23.51 3.85 7.74
N ASN A 309 -22.93 2.96 6.95
CA ASN A 309 -23.00 1.53 7.20
C ASN A 309 -22.25 1.14 8.50
N CYS A 310 -21.06 1.72 8.73
CA CYS A 310 -20.34 1.51 9.99
C CYS A 310 -21.18 1.95 11.19
N ALA A 311 -21.79 3.13 11.11
CA ALA A 311 -22.65 3.63 12.20
C ALA A 311 -23.83 2.69 12.49
N ARG A 312 -24.49 2.17 11.43
CA ARG A 312 -25.59 1.21 11.57
C ARG A 312 -25.12 -0.09 12.23
N MET A 313 -24.05 -0.71 11.73
CA MET A 313 -23.53 -1.97 12.26
C MET A 313 -23.04 -1.83 13.71
N LEU A 314 -22.41 -0.70 14.06
CA LEU A 314 -22.00 -0.41 15.43
C LEU A 314 -23.20 -0.28 16.37
N TYR A 315 -24.29 0.33 15.91
CA TYR A 315 -25.53 0.41 16.69
C TYR A 315 -26.13 -0.98 16.93
N GLU A 316 -26.11 -1.85 15.92
CA GLU A 316 -26.60 -3.24 16.01
C GLU A 316 -25.75 -4.09 16.97
N LEU A 317 -24.43 -3.83 17.06
CA LEU A 317 -23.51 -4.51 17.98
C LEU A 317 -23.57 -3.96 19.42
N ASN A 318 -24.03 -2.73 19.62
CA ASN A 318 -24.04 -2.08 20.93
C ASN A 318 -25.24 -2.55 21.78
N ILE A 319 -25.25 -3.84 22.14
CA ILE A 319 -26.26 -4.50 22.95
C ILE A 319 -25.69 -4.97 24.30
N PRO A 320 -26.46 -4.94 25.38
CA PRO A 320 -26.07 -5.56 26.65
C PRO A 320 -25.93 -7.08 26.50
N MET A 321 -24.80 -7.63 26.96
CA MET A 321 -24.53 -9.09 26.92
C MET A 321 -24.83 -9.82 28.20
N THR A 322 -25.10 -9.11 29.27
CA THR A 322 -25.59 -9.71 30.55
C THR A 322 -27.09 -9.51 30.65
N GLN A 323 -27.82 -10.60 30.88
CA GLN A 323 -29.28 -10.55 31.17
C GLN A 323 -29.49 -9.86 32.52
N GLU A 324 -29.82 -8.57 32.49
CA GLU A 324 -30.67 -8.02 33.53
C GLU A 324 -32.11 -8.38 33.16
N GLU A 325 -32.91 -8.91 34.12
CA GLU A 325 -34.36 -9.11 33.96
C GLU A 325 -34.96 -7.74 33.55
N SER A 326 -35.01 -7.50 32.27
CA SER A 326 -35.55 -6.26 31.69
C SER A 326 -37.07 -6.39 31.77
N GLY A 327 -37.66 -5.66 32.69
CA GLY A 327 -39.04 -5.25 32.58
C GLY A 327 -39.24 -4.61 31.20
N SER A 328 -40.18 -5.17 30.47
CA SER A 328 -40.57 -4.73 29.12
C SER A 328 -40.84 -3.22 29.06
N SER A 329 -39.97 -2.48 28.40
CA SER A 329 -40.33 -1.13 27.93
C SER A 329 -39.70 -0.85 26.59
N GLY A 330 -40.53 -0.95 25.53
CA GLY A 330 -40.53 -0.07 24.37
C GLY A 330 -39.28 -0.09 23.48
N ARG A 331 -39.20 -1.04 22.55
CA ARG A 331 -38.53 -0.79 21.29
C ARG A 331 -39.37 0.22 20.49
N GLU A 332 -39.06 1.51 20.58
CA GLU A 332 -39.61 2.50 19.66
C GLU A 332 -38.79 2.49 18.37
N ASP A 333 -39.47 2.29 17.25
CA ASP A 333 -38.98 2.32 15.89
C ASP A 333 -38.25 3.64 15.57
N TRP A 334 -36.94 3.58 15.38
CA TRP A 334 -36.09 4.69 14.94
C TRP A 334 -36.22 4.99 13.44
N ALA A 335 -36.94 4.16 12.69
CA ALA A 335 -37.12 4.34 11.24
C ALA A 335 -38.00 5.57 10.90
N GLU A 336 -38.75 6.14 11.83
CA GLU A 336 -39.66 7.26 11.58
C GLU A 336 -39.19 8.62 12.13
N ARG A 337 -38.11 8.69 12.92
CA ARG A 337 -37.56 9.98 13.35
C ARG A 337 -36.50 10.45 12.38
N GLY A 338 -36.93 11.26 11.42
CA GLY A 338 -36.08 11.96 10.47
C GLY A 338 -34.88 12.65 11.16
N ALA A 339 -33.75 12.63 10.52
CA ALA A 339 -32.48 13.23 10.90
C ALA A 339 -32.58 14.76 11.08
N SER A 340 -33.12 15.22 12.20
CA SER A 340 -33.23 16.65 12.53
C SER A 340 -33.17 16.92 14.03
N SER A 341 -32.19 16.38 14.74
CA SER A 341 -31.65 16.96 15.98
C SER A 341 -30.44 16.14 16.41
N GLY A 342 -29.28 16.77 16.46
CA GLY A 342 -28.01 16.14 16.80
C GLY A 342 -27.79 15.90 18.30
N ASP A 343 -28.78 15.37 18.99
CA ASP A 343 -28.66 14.99 20.40
C ASP A 343 -28.63 13.46 20.51
N CYS A 344 -27.43 12.92 20.48
CA CYS A 344 -27.16 11.58 20.99
C CYS A 344 -27.37 11.58 22.52
N PRO A 345 -28.08 10.61 23.13
CA PRO A 345 -28.16 10.52 24.57
C PRO A 345 -26.76 10.33 25.15
N LYS A 346 -26.23 11.33 25.85
CA LYS A 346 -24.97 11.25 26.56
C LYS A 346 -25.08 10.13 27.61
N ALA A 347 -24.14 9.19 27.59
CA ALA A 347 -23.96 8.23 28.67
C ALA A 347 -23.84 9.01 29.99
N SER A 348 -24.79 8.86 30.88
CA SER A 348 -24.82 9.58 32.14
C SER A 348 -23.69 9.13 33.06
N ASP A 349 -22.84 10.03 33.48
CA ASP A 349 -21.73 9.86 34.43
C ASP A 349 -22.22 9.65 35.91
N GLU A 350 -23.51 9.45 36.13
CA GLU A 350 -24.06 9.29 37.48
C GLU A 350 -24.70 7.93 37.68
N ALA A 351 -23.97 7.00 38.25
CA ALA A 351 -24.53 5.90 39.02
C ALA A 351 -23.61 5.56 40.20
N GLY A 352 -23.66 6.39 41.23
CA GLY A 352 -23.28 6.02 42.60
C GLY A 352 -24.30 5.08 43.23
N GLY A 353 -24.75 4.05 42.51
CA GLY A 353 -25.58 2.97 43.03
C GLY A 353 -24.70 1.81 43.54
N MET A 354 -25.10 1.14 44.62
CA MET A 354 -24.45 -0.10 45.06
C MET A 354 -24.43 -1.10 43.90
N PRO A 355 -23.31 -1.82 43.65
CA PRO A 355 -23.21 -2.76 42.55
C PRO A 355 -24.28 -3.83 42.65
N GLY A 356 -25.01 -4.07 41.55
CA GLY A 356 -26.04 -5.12 41.45
C GLY A 356 -25.47 -6.52 41.63
N ALA A 357 -26.32 -7.51 41.82
CA ALA A 357 -25.90 -8.90 42.05
C ALA A 357 -24.97 -9.46 40.94
N PRO A 358 -25.18 -9.17 39.61
CA PRO A 358 -24.28 -9.60 38.55
C PRO A 358 -22.91 -8.96 38.66
N ASP A 359 -22.80 -7.71 39.14
CA ASP A 359 -21.54 -7.01 39.34
C ASP A 359 -20.63 -7.66 40.37
N ARG A 360 -21.22 -8.15 41.44
CA ARG A 360 -20.46 -8.87 42.48
C ARG A 360 -19.90 -10.19 41.95
N ALA A 361 -20.66 -10.94 41.17
CA ALA A 361 -20.20 -12.19 40.58
C ALA A 361 -19.04 -12.00 39.63
N ILE A 362 -19.12 -10.99 38.74
CA ILE A 362 -18.03 -10.63 37.86
C ILE A 362 -16.79 -10.18 38.66
N ALA A 363 -16.95 -9.28 39.62
CA ALA A 363 -15.87 -8.78 40.46
C ALA A 363 -15.19 -9.89 41.28
N GLU A 364 -15.94 -10.82 41.87
CA GLU A 364 -15.40 -11.96 42.61
C GLU A 364 -14.61 -12.91 41.72
N ARG A 365 -15.09 -13.15 40.48
CA ARG A 365 -14.43 -13.99 39.50
C ARG A 365 -13.15 -13.33 38.99
N LEU A 366 -13.18 -12.04 38.68
CA LEU A 366 -12.01 -11.27 38.32
C LEU A 366 -10.95 -11.23 39.45
N ALA A 367 -11.39 -11.09 40.70
CA ALA A 367 -10.48 -11.13 41.85
C ALA A 367 -9.81 -12.51 42.02
N LYS A 368 -10.54 -13.60 41.76
CA LYS A 368 -9.97 -14.95 41.73
C LYS A 368 -8.91 -15.13 40.64
N LEU A 369 -9.21 -14.71 39.40
CA LEU A 369 -8.32 -14.78 38.27
C LEU A 369 -7.07 -13.93 38.49
N ALA A 370 -7.21 -12.70 38.98
CA ALA A 370 -6.13 -11.79 39.32
C ALA A 370 -5.16 -12.37 40.36
N LYS A 371 -5.69 -12.97 41.41
CA LYS A 371 -4.90 -13.66 42.45
C LYS A 371 -4.15 -14.88 41.88
N GLY A 372 -4.79 -15.67 41.03
CA GLY A 372 -4.14 -16.82 40.37
C GLY A 372 -2.96 -16.44 39.50
N GLN A 373 -3.00 -15.26 38.89
CA GLN A 373 -1.95 -14.75 37.97
C GLN A 373 -0.99 -13.76 38.63
N ARG A 374 -1.11 -13.48 39.90
CA ARG A 374 -0.33 -12.45 40.63
C ARG A 374 -0.38 -11.06 39.95
N MET A 375 -1.53 -10.74 39.38
CA MET A 375 -1.80 -9.46 38.72
C MET A 375 -2.62 -8.57 39.63
N GLU A 376 -2.19 -7.30 39.75
CA GLU A 376 -2.96 -6.27 40.45
C GLU A 376 -3.54 -5.31 39.39
N LEU A 377 -4.88 -5.26 39.32
CA LEU A 377 -5.59 -4.31 38.46
C LEU A 377 -5.98 -3.07 39.25
N ASP A 378 -5.82 -1.90 38.68
CA ASP A 378 -6.39 -0.70 39.25
C ASP A 378 -7.90 -0.57 38.98
N ALA A 379 -8.54 0.43 39.60
CA ALA A 379 -9.98 0.62 39.48
C ALA A 379 -10.46 0.86 38.03
N LEU A 380 -9.65 1.59 37.19
CA LEU A 380 -10.00 1.84 35.79
C LEU A 380 -9.81 0.60 34.93
N GLN A 381 -8.76 -0.18 35.19
CA GLN A 381 -8.55 -1.46 34.49
C GLN A 381 -9.66 -2.46 34.83
N LEU A 382 -10.05 -2.54 36.12
CA LEU A 382 -11.16 -3.39 36.55
C LEU A 382 -12.47 -2.94 35.90
N LYS A 383 -12.75 -1.63 35.85
CA LYS A 383 -13.92 -1.08 35.17
C LYS A 383 -13.88 -1.46 33.67
N ALA A 384 -12.73 -1.33 32.99
CA ALA A 384 -12.59 -1.66 31.59
C ALA A 384 -12.90 -3.12 31.29
N VAL A 385 -12.38 -4.05 32.11
CA VAL A 385 -12.69 -5.48 31.96
C VAL A 385 -14.18 -5.74 32.19
N THR A 386 -14.77 -5.13 33.20
CA THR A 386 -16.20 -5.28 33.51
C THR A 386 -17.08 -4.77 32.38
N GLU A 387 -16.77 -3.59 31.81
CA GLU A 387 -17.51 -3.03 30.69
C GLU A 387 -17.37 -3.88 29.41
N ALA A 388 -16.19 -4.44 29.13
CA ALA A 388 -15.99 -5.36 28.02
C ALA A 388 -16.79 -6.65 28.13
N ILE A 389 -17.04 -7.14 29.38
CA ILE A 389 -17.85 -8.32 29.64
C ILE A 389 -19.35 -8.03 29.42
N ARG A 390 -19.78 -6.82 29.77
CA ARG A 390 -21.20 -6.43 29.78
C ARG A 390 -21.76 -6.05 28.43
N ASN A 391 -20.90 -5.49 27.57
CA ASN A 391 -21.35 -4.86 26.34
C ASN A 391 -20.90 -5.64 25.11
N GLY A 392 -21.70 -5.62 24.07
CA GLY A 392 -21.36 -6.18 22.76
C GLY A 392 -20.32 -5.36 22.02
N LEU A 393 -20.25 -4.05 22.31
CA LEU A 393 -19.21 -3.14 21.80
C LEU A 393 -18.56 -2.40 22.96
N PHE A 394 -17.22 -2.40 23.00
CA PHE A 394 -16.46 -1.71 24.05
C PHE A 394 -15.20 -1.05 23.47
N LEU A 395 -14.93 0.18 23.94
CA LEU A 395 -13.75 0.97 23.54
C LEU A 395 -12.76 1.10 24.71
N LEU A 396 -11.50 0.72 24.48
CA LEU A 396 -10.42 0.91 25.43
C LEU A 396 -9.36 1.86 24.85
N SER A 397 -9.23 3.05 25.42
CA SER A 397 -8.22 4.03 25.05
C SER A 397 -7.17 4.18 26.13
N GLY A 398 -5.93 4.50 25.74
CA GLY A 398 -4.86 4.83 26.71
C GLY A 398 -3.50 5.00 26.03
N GLY A 399 -2.66 5.83 26.64
CA GLY A 399 -1.29 6.08 26.19
C GLY A 399 -0.31 4.96 26.53
N PRO A 400 0.98 5.14 26.27
CA PRO A 400 2.03 4.19 26.67
C PRO A 400 2.11 4.11 28.20
N GLY A 401 2.43 2.93 28.72
CA GLY A 401 2.61 2.71 30.16
C GLY A 401 1.32 2.73 31.00
N THR A 402 0.12 2.83 30.38
CA THR A 402 -1.15 2.83 31.09
C THR A 402 -1.75 1.43 31.35
N GLY A 403 -1.06 0.38 30.91
CA GLY A 403 -1.46 -0.99 31.19
C GLY A 403 -2.54 -1.56 30.26
N LYS A 404 -2.68 -1.05 29.01
CA LYS A 404 -3.60 -1.62 28.02
C LYS A 404 -3.43 -3.14 27.86
N THR A 405 -2.21 -3.59 27.63
CA THR A 405 -1.88 -5.00 27.43
C THR A 405 -2.27 -5.86 28.64
N THR A 406 -2.05 -5.37 29.85
CA THR A 406 -2.46 -6.04 31.10
C THR A 406 -3.98 -6.18 31.16
N THR A 407 -4.70 -5.13 30.77
CA THR A 407 -6.18 -5.13 30.73
C THR A 407 -6.70 -6.12 29.69
N ILE A 408 -6.11 -6.13 28.48
CA ILE A 408 -6.45 -7.11 27.41
C ILE A 408 -6.20 -8.54 27.91
N ASN A 409 -5.07 -8.81 28.53
CA ASN A 409 -4.75 -10.13 29.09
C ASN A 409 -5.82 -10.59 30.10
N MET A 410 -6.28 -9.72 30.96
CA MET A 410 -7.33 -10.06 31.91
C MET A 410 -8.67 -10.34 31.22
N MET A 411 -9.02 -9.57 30.19
CA MET A 411 -10.22 -9.83 29.36
C MET A 411 -10.14 -11.20 28.71
N ILE A 412 -9.01 -11.52 28.07
CA ILE A 412 -8.77 -12.82 27.42
C ILE A 412 -8.95 -13.96 28.44
N ARG A 413 -8.29 -13.86 29.60
CA ARG A 413 -8.38 -14.91 30.65
C ARG A 413 -9.78 -15.07 31.18
N TYR A 414 -10.54 -14.00 31.29
CA TYR A 414 -11.93 -14.08 31.68
C TYR A 414 -12.78 -14.82 30.64
N PHE A 415 -12.66 -14.42 29.37
CA PHE A 415 -13.41 -15.02 28.27
C PHE A 415 -13.03 -16.50 28.03
N GLU A 416 -11.75 -16.83 28.17
CA GLU A 416 -11.26 -18.22 28.13
C GLU A 416 -11.87 -19.05 29.25
N ALA A 417 -11.95 -18.49 30.44
CA ALA A 417 -12.57 -19.18 31.59
C ALA A 417 -14.10 -19.34 31.45
N GLU A 418 -14.75 -18.56 30.59
CA GLU A 418 -16.15 -18.74 30.17
C GLU A 418 -16.29 -19.75 29.01
N GLY A 419 -15.19 -20.23 28.42
CA GLY A 419 -15.21 -21.14 27.28
C GLY A 419 -15.59 -20.47 25.95
N LEU A 420 -15.33 -19.16 25.82
CA LEU A 420 -15.65 -18.39 24.63
C LEU A 420 -14.51 -18.45 23.63
N ASP A 421 -14.84 -18.49 22.33
CA ASP A 421 -13.88 -18.43 21.23
C ASP A 421 -13.42 -16.98 20.99
N ILE A 422 -12.10 -16.74 21.14
CA ILE A 422 -11.51 -15.40 21.13
C ILE A 422 -10.63 -15.24 19.89
N PHE A 423 -10.90 -14.21 19.10
CA PHE A 423 -10.04 -13.78 17.98
C PHE A 423 -9.33 -12.49 18.33
N LEU A 424 -8.00 -12.51 18.17
CA LEU A 424 -7.15 -11.33 18.38
C LEU A 424 -6.61 -10.84 17.05
N ALA A 425 -6.69 -9.53 16.79
CA ALA A 425 -6.12 -8.97 15.59
C ALA A 425 -5.56 -7.55 15.77
N ALA A 426 -4.69 -7.18 14.85
CA ALA A 426 -4.13 -5.84 14.75
C ALA A 426 -3.98 -5.44 13.26
N PRO A 427 -3.86 -4.15 12.91
CA PRO A 427 -3.76 -3.71 11.52
C PRO A 427 -2.45 -4.13 10.84
N THR A 428 -1.37 -4.35 11.59
CA THR A 428 -0.05 -4.72 11.04
C THR A 428 0.46 -6.04 11.61
N GLY A 429 1.31 -6.76 10.83
CA GLY A 429 1.93 -8.02 11.28
C GLY A 429 2.76 -7.87 12.55
N ARG A 430 3.49 -6.76 12.70
CA ARG A 430 4.27 -6.47 13.91
C ARG A 430 3.42 -6.23 15.14
N ALA A 431 2.33 -5.48 15.01
CA ALA A 431 1.40 -5.27 16.12
C ALA A 431 0.75 -6.60 16.54
N ALA A 432 0.34 -7.43 15.57
CA ALA A 432 -0.20 -8.76 15.83
C ALA A 432 0.81 -9.66 16.54
N LYS A 433 2.06 -9.72 16.06
CA LYS A 433 3.14 -10.47 16.70
C LYS A 433 3.38 -10.02 18.15
N ARG A 434 3.48 -8.70 18.37
CA ARG A 434 3.64 -8.13 19.70
C ARG A 434 2.47 -8.51 20.63
N MET A 435 1.25 -8.50 20.11
CA MET A 435 0.06 -8.92 20.83
C MET A 435 0.15 -10.40 21.21
N THR A 436 0.60 -11.27 20.31
CA THR A 436 0.85 -12.70 20.60
C THR A 436 1.89 -12.88 21.69
N GLU A 437 3.04 -12.21 21.58
CA GLU A 437 4.12 -12.29 22.58
C GLU A 437 3.67 -11.82 23.97
N ALA A 438 2.84 -10.77 24.03
CA ALA A 438 2.40 -10.17 25.26
C ALA A 438 1.23 -10.91 25.93
N THR A 439 0.38 -11.59 25.15
CA THR A 439 -0.82 -12.28 25.65
C THR A 439 -0.65 -13.79 25.76
N GLY A 440 0.25 -14.36 24.95
CA GLY A 440 0.39 -15.80 24.77
C GLY A 440 -0.70 -16.43 23.91
N PHE A 441 -1.60 -15.62 23.30
CA PHE A 441 -2.64 -16.06 22.37
C PHE A 441 -2.27 -15.64 20.94
N GLU A 442 -2.56 -16.48 19.96
CA GLU A 442 -2.30 -16.15 18.55
C GLU A 442 -3.12 -14.93 18.12
N ALA A 443 -2.42 -13.87 17.73
CA ALA A 443 -3.03 -12.70 17.10
C ALA A 443 -2.65 -12.65 15.62
N ARG A 444 -3.56 -12.19 14.77
CA ARG A 444 -3.40 -12.12 13.32
C ARG A 444 -3.54 -10.68 12.83
N THR A 445 -3.14 -10.40 11.60
CA THR A 445 -3.55 -9.12 10.99
C THR A 445 -5.04 -9.15 10.70
N ILE A 446 -5.70 -7.97 10.76
CA ILE A 446 -7.13 -7.86 10.40
C ILE A 446 -7.35 -8.44 8.99
N HIS A 447 -6.47 -8.15 8.03
CA HIS A 447 -6.56 -8.68 6.67
C HIS A 447 -6.52 -10.22 6.64
N ARG A 448 -5.65 -10.84 7.43
CA ARG A 448 -5.55 -12.31 7.51
C ARG A 448 -6.77 -12.92 8.23
N MET A 449 -7.26 -12.25 9.26
CA MET A 449 -8.46 -12.67 9.98
C MET A 449 -9.70 -12.64 9.07
N LEU A 450 -9.76 -11.65 8.18
CA LEU A 450 -10.84 -11.50 7.19
C LEU A 450 -10.63 -12.36 5.92
N GLU A 451 -9.57 -13.17 5.87
CA GLU A 451 -9.25 -14.06 4.74
C GLU A 451 -9.23 -13.31 3.41
N LEU A 452 -8.27 -12.39 3.28
CA LEU A 452 -8.06 -11.65 2.05
C LEU A 452 -7.71 -12.61 0.90
N ASN A 453 -8.60 -12.80 -0.06
CA ASN A 453 -8.37 -13.67 -1.21
C ASN A 453 -7.71 -12.88 -2.35
N SER A 454 -6.40 -13.08 -2.54
CA SER A 454 -5.65 -12.52 -3.66
C SER A 454 -5.63 -13.43 -4.90
N ALA A 455 -6.19 -14.64 -4.80
CA ALA A 455 -6.08 -15.68 -5.82
C ALA A 455 -7.23 -15.69 -6.86
N LEU A 456 -8.33 -14.99 -6.62
CA LEU A 456 -9.43 -14.86 -7.56
C LEU A 456 -9.39 -13.49 -8.24
N SER A 457 -8.39 -13.28 -9.10
CA SER A 457 -8.52 -12.30 -10.17
C SER A 457 -9.35 -12.93 -11.30
N ASP A 458 -10.65 -13.01 -11.13
CA ASP A 458 -11.54 -12.97 -12.28
C ASP A 458 -11.31 -11.62 -12.95
N GLU A 459 -11.12 -11.65 -14.26
CA GLU A 459 -10.68 -10.51 -15.09
C GLU A 459 -11.60 -9.29 -15.01
N ASP A 460 -12.75 -9.38 -14.35
CA ASP A 460 -13.78 -8.33 -14.32
C ASP A 460 -13.84 -7.45 -13.05
N THR A 461 -13.16 -7.77 -11.94
CA THR A 461 -13.18 -6.87 -10.79
C THR A 461 -11.90 -6.99 -9.92
N LYS A 462 -10.93 -6.11 -10.12
CA LYS A 462 -9.78 -5.86 -9.23
C LYS A 462 -10.17 -5.27 -7.86
N LYS A 463 -11.33 -5.62 -7.30
CA LYS A 463 -11.70 -5.22 -5.95
C LYS A 463 -11.17 -6.26 -4.98
N VAL A 464 -10.33 -5.82 -4.06
CA VAL A 464 -9.92 -6.59 -2.88
C VAL A 464 -11.20 -7.14 -2.23
N ARG A 465 -11.38 -8.47 -2.24
CA ARG A 465 -12.51 -9.13 -1.60
C ARG A 465 -12.02 -9.89 -0.39
N PHE A 466 -12.68 -9.65 0.72
CA PHE A 466 -12.54 -10.47 1.92
C PHE A 466 -13.54 -11.63 1.85
N GLU A 467 -13.10 -12.84 2.17
CA GLU A 467 -13.99 -14.02 2.24
C GLU A 467 -14.92 -13.95 3.46
N ARG A 468 -14.42 -13.36 4.56
CA ARG A 468 -15.23 -13.11 5.75
C ARG A 468 -16.03 -11.81 5.58
N ASN A 469 -17.33 -11.92 5.61
CA ASN A 469 -18.29 -10.83 5.40
C ASN A 469 -19.66 -11.18 6.03
N GLU A 470 -20.71 -10.45 5.70
CA GLU A 470 -22.07 -10.66 6.25
C GLU A 470 -22.65 -12.05 5.92
N GLU A 471 -22.27 -12.65 4.77
CA GLU A 471 -22.74 -13.98 4.34
C GLU A 471 -21.86 -15.11 4.93
N ASN A 472 -20.62 -14.80 5.29
CA ASN A 472 -19.64 -15.72 5.86
C ASN A 472 -18.92 -15.05 7.05
N PRO A 473 -19.62 -14.82 8.20
CA PRO A 473 -19.04 -14.09 9.32
C PRO A 473 -17.94 -14.86 10.04
N LEU A 474 -17.22 -14.16 10.92
CA LEU A 474 -16.23 -14.76 11.80
C LEU A 474 -16.92 -15.68 12.80
N GLU A 475 -16.42 -16.87 12.97
CA GLU A 475 -16.89 -17.85 13.96
C GLU A 475 -16.19 -17.57 15.31
N ALA A 476 -16.54 -16.45 15.96
CA ALA A 476 -15.95 -16.01 17.20
C ALA A 476 -16.99 -15.41 18.14
N ASP A 477 -16.87 -15.68 19.43
CA ASP A 477 -17.70 -15.06 20.49
C ASP A 477 -17.16 -13.67 20.87
N VAL A 478 -15.83 -13.50 20.77
CA VAL A 478 -15.14 -12.27 21.14
C VAL A 478 -14.08 -11.94 20.09
N VAL A 479 -14.12 -10.71 19.59
CA VAL A 479 -13.09 -10.15 18.69
C VAL A 479 -12.43 -8.95 19.37
N ILE A 480 -11.13 -9.01 19.58
CA ILE A 480 -10.34 -7.93 20.17
C ILE A 480 -9.38 -7.37 19.12
N ILE A 481 -9.49 -6.09 18.82
CA ILE A 481 -8.65 -5.38 17.86
C ILE A 481 -7.78 -4.37 18.58
N ASP A 482 -6.47 -4.52 18.50
CA ASP A 482 -5.52 -3.54 19.05
C ASP A 482 -4.99 -2.60 17.94
N GLU A 483 -4.34 -1.49 18.33
CA GLU A 483 -3.81 -0.44 17.45
C GLU A 483 -4.85 0.16 16.50
N MET A 484 -6.08 0.37 16.99
CA MET A 484 -7.20 0.92 16.22
C MET A 484 -6.95 2.30 15.63
N SER A 485 -5.97 3.06 16.13
CA SER A 485 -5.55 4.35 15.55
C SER A 485 -5.08 4.24 14.10
N MET A 486 -4.63 3.04 13.67
CA MET A 486 -4.14 2.76 12.32
C MET A 486 -5.22 2.26 11.35
N VAL A 487 -6.44 1.98 11.83
CA VAL A 487 -7.54 1.42 11.03
C VAL A 487 -8.31 2.54 10.36
N ASP A 488 -8.39 2.50 9.03
CA ASP A 488 -9.20 3.42 8.23
C ASP A 488 -10.66 2.97 8.12
N ILE A 489 -11.50 3.82 7.53
CA ILE A 489 -12.94 3.54 7.43
C ILE A 489 -13.27 2.33 6.55
N GLN A 490 -12.47 2.06 5.51
CA GLN A 490 -12.70 0.93 4.60
C GLN A 490 -12.39 -0.40 5.27
N LEU A 491 -11.23 -0.49 5.93
CA LEU A 491 -10.85 -1.69 6.69
C LEU A 491 -11.80 -1.91 7.87
N PHE A 492 -12.23 -0.82 8.52
CA PHE A 492 -13.20 -0.90 9.61
C PHE A 492 -14.56 -1.39 9.14
N GLN A 493 -15.04 -0.90 8.00
CA GLN A 493 -16.28 -1.39 7.40
C GLN A 493 -16.19 -2.89 7.07
N ALA A 494 -15.06 -3.33 6.49
CA ALA A 494 -14.85 -4.74 6.17
C ALA A 494 -14.85 -5.62 7.45
N LEU A 495 -14.22 -5.14 8.52
CA LEU A 495 -14.24 -5.81 9.83
C LEU A 495 -15.66 -5.94 10.37
N LEU A 496 -16.41 -4.83 10.41
CA LEU A 496 -17.77 -4.83 10.96
C LEU A 496 -18.71 -5.76 10.18
N ARG A 497 -18.56 -5.84 8.86
CA ARG A 497 -19.34 -6.77 8.01
C ARG A 497 -19.09 -8.24 8.32
N ALA A 498 -17.92 -8.56 8.86
CA ALA A 498 -17.54 -9.93 9.22
C ALA A 498 -17.88 -10.30 10.67
N VAL A 499 -18.22 -9.33 11.50
CA VAL A 499 -18.60 -9.55 12.91
C VAL A 499 -20.10 -9.82 13.00
N ALA A 500 -20.46 -11.02 13.46
CA ALA A 500 -21.86 -11.43 13.61
C ALA A 500 -22.55 -10.69 14.78
N PRO A 501 -23.86 -10.41 14.68
CA PRO A 501 -24.65 -9.96 15.82
C PRO A 501 -24.54 -10.97 16.99
N GLY A 502 -24.26 -10.47 18.18
CA GLY A 502 -24.03 -11.31 19.37
C GLY A 502 -22.55 -11.57 19.67
N THR A 503 -21.64 -11.30 18.74
CA THR A 503 -20.19 -11.29 19.00
C THR A 503 -19.81 -10.04 19.79
N ARG A 504 -18.95 -10.17 20.80
CA ARG A 504 -18.37 -9.02 21.51
C ARG A 504 -17.23 -8.44 20.69
N LEU A 505 -17.26 -7.13 20.42
CA LEU A 505 -16.21 -6.40 19.73
C LEU A 505 -15.52 -5.44 20.70
N VAL A 506 -14.24 -5.69 20.97
CA VAL A 506 -13.40 -4.84 21.83
C VAL A 506 -12.40 -4.12 20.96
N LEU A 507 -12.47 -2.79 20.91
CA LEU A 507 -11.60 -1.92 20.12
C LEU A 507 -10.61 -1.21 21.04
N VAL A 508 -9.31 -1.46 20.83
CA VAL A 508 -8.24 -0.93 21.69
C VAL A 508 -7.32 -0.04 20.88
N GLY A 509 -6.88 1.07 21.44
CA GLY A 509 -5.92 1.93 20.78
C GLY A 509 -5.49 3.15 21.58
N ASP A 510 -4.68 3.98 20.94
CA ASP A 510 -4.20 5.23 21.47
C ASP A 510 -4.53 6.35 20.48
N VAL A 511 -5.51 7.18 20.84
CA VAL A 511 -6.02 8.28 20.00
C VAL A 511 -4.97 9.38 19.74
N ASN A 512 -3.92 9.43 20.55
CA ASN A 512 -2.86 10.44 20.46
C ASN A 512 -1.72 10.05 19.50
N GLN A 513 -1.69 8.79 19.05
CA GLN A 513 -0.78 8.37 17.99
C GLN A 513 -1.18 8.94 16.63
N LEU A 514 -0.32 8.73 15.63
CA LEU A 514 -0.65 9.08 14.25
C LEU A 514 -1.93 8.37 13.79
N PRO A 515 -2.82 9.07 13.09
CA PRO A 515 -4.00 8.46 12.52
C PRO A 515 -3.64 7.46 11.41
N SER A 516 -4.64 6.75 10.91
CA SER A 516 -4.53 5.89 9.71
C SER A 516 -4.01 6.68 8.51
N VAL A 517 -3.27 6.00 7.63
CA VAL A 517 -2.85 6.58 6.34
C VAL A 517 -4.04 6.68 5.39
N GLY A 518 -4.96 5.71 5.45
CA GLY A 518 -6.22 5.74 4.72
C GLY A 518 -7.23 6.73 5.31
N PRO A 519 -8.35 6.98 4.60
CA PRO A 519 -9.33 7.98 4.99
C PRO A 519 -10.13 7.58 6.24
N GLY A 520 -10.41 8.57 7.09
CA GLY A 520 -11.19 8.42 8.31
C GLY A 520 -10.33 8.24 9.56
N GLN A 521 -10.78 8.84 10.66
CA GLN A 521 -10.14 8.74 11.98
C GLN A 521 -11.03 7.93 12.94
N VAL A 522 -11.30 6.67 12.56
CA VAL A 522 -12.32 5.81 13.18
C VAL A 522 -12.26 5.82 14.71
N LEU A 523 -11.12 5.51 15.33
CA LEU A 523 -11.02 5.46 16.79
C LEU A 523 -11.34 6.82 17.42
N ARG A 524 -10.84 7.91 16.84
CA ARG A 524 -11.08 9.26 17.34
C ARG A 524 -12.55 9.65 17.27
N ASP A 525 -13.18 9.35 16.14
CA ASP A 525 -14.60 9.68 15.91
C ASP A 525 -15.51 8.87 16.82
N LEU A 526 -15.20 7.59 17.05
CA LEU A 526 -15.92 6.73 18.02
C LEU A 526 -15.81 7.26 19.47
N ILE A 527 -14.62 7.70 19.88
CA ILE A 527 -14.41 8.31 21.20
C ILE A 527 -15.16 9.63 21.31
N PHE A 528 -15.09 10.47 20.25
CA PHE A 528 -15.63 11.83 20.27
C PHE A 528 -17.17 11.86 20.26
N CYS A 529 -17.82 10.87 19.61
CA CYS A 529 -19.28 10.79 19.60
C CYS A 529 -19.87 10.48 20.98
N GLY A 530 -19.10 9.84 21.87
CA GLY A 530 -19.55 9.53 23.25
C GLY A 530 -20.75 8.60 23.35
N CYS A 531 -21.10 7.88 22.26
CA CYS A 531 -22.29 7.04 22.19
C CYS A 531 -22.05 5.59 22.61
N PHE A 532 -20.81 5.19 22.81
CA PHE A 532 -20.42 3.80 23.06
C PHE A 532 -19.73 3.65 24.42
N PRO A 533 -19.88 2.50 25.10
CA PRO A 533 -19.15 2.20 26.33
C PRO A 533 -17.65 2.33 26.13
N MET A 534 -17.01 3.18 26.92
CA MET A 534 -15.59 3.47 26.81
C MET A 534 -14.92 3.62 28.17
N VAL A 535 -13.67 3.17 28.25
CA VAL A 535 -12.78 3.49 29.38
C VAL A 535 -11.46 4.05 28.82
N GLU A 536 -11.04 5.20 29.35
CA GLU A 536 -9.74 5.80 29.08
C GLU A 536 -8.79 5.53 30.27
N LEU A 537 -7.72 4.78 30.02
CA LEU A 537 -6.68 4.51 30.99
C LEU A 537 -5.73 5.72 31.08
N LYS A 538 -5.80 6.45 32.20
CA LYS A 538 -5.01 7.69 32.40
C LYS A 538 -3.82 7.50 33.34
N LYS A 539 -3.89 6.47 34.21
CA LYS A 539 -2.87 6.23 35.22
C LYS A 539 -1.61 5.63 34.59
N ILE A 540 -0.50 6.30 34.78
CA ILE A 540 0.81 5.77 34.45
C ILE A 540 1.26 4.90 35.62
N PHE A 541 1.73 3.68 35.37
CA PHE A 541 2.19 2.79 36.43
C PHE A 541 3.61 3.13 36.85
N ARG A 542 3.94 2.87 38.12
CA ARG A 542 5.19 3.27 38.79
C ARG A 542 6.47 2.95 38.00
N GLN A 543 6.55 1.81 37.34
CA GLN A 543 7.67 1.47 36.46
C GLN A 543 7.77 2.38 35.23
N ALA A 544 6.66 2.87 34.75
CA ALA A 544 6.57 3.79 33.62
C ALA A 544 6.76 5.25 34.03
N GLU A 545 6.49 5.63 35.29
CA GLU A 545 6.78 6.96 35.84
C GLU A 545 8.27 7.25 35.97
N GLU A 546 9.11 6.22 36.07
CA GLU A 546 10.56 6.34 36.09
C GLU A 546 11.19 6.52 34.70
N SER A 547 10.41 6.38 33.64
CA SER A 547 10.84 6.55 32.24
C SER A 547 10.53 7.95 31.73
N ASP A 548 11.57 8.73 31.45
CA ASP A 548 11.39 10.04 30.81
C ASP A 548 10.85 9.98 29.40
N ILE A 549 11.01 8.86 28.69
CA ILE A 549 10.33 8.60 27.40
C ILE A 549 8.83 8.72 27.59
N ILE A 550 8.26 8.04 28.58
CA ILE A 550 6.81 8.00 28.83
C ILE A 550 6.33 9.35 29.37
N VAL A 551 7.04 9.92 30.35
CA VAL A 551 6.70 11.22 30.93
C VAL A 551 6.71 12.32 29.86
N ASN A 552 7.74 12.36 29.01
CA ASN A 552 7.83 13.34 27.93
C ASN A 552 6.79 13.10 26.85
N ALA A 553 6.43 11.84 26.53
CA ALA A 553 5.35 11.55 25.60
C ALA A 553 4.01 12.14 26.10
N HIS A 554 3.67 11.97 27.39
CA HIS A 554 2.47 12.56 27.96
C HIS A 554 2.51 14.10 27.97
N ARG A 555 3.66 14.72 28.31
CA ARG A 555 3.84 16.17 28.22
C ARG A 555 3.62 16.72 26.83
N ILE A 556 4.19 16.06 25.81
CA ILE A 556 3.99 16.41 24.40
C ILE A 556 2.51 16.37 24.05
N ASN A 557 1.81 15.30 24.46
CA ASN A 557 0.39 15.17 24.21
C ASN A 557 -0.43 16.30 24.82
N ASN A 558 -0.11 16.70 26.06
CA ASN A 558 -0.76 17.79 26.77
C ASN A 558 -0.33 19.18 26.23
N GLY A 559 0.65 19.27 25.35
CA GLY A 559 1.21 20.55 24.86
C GLY A 559 2.14 21.22 25.85
N GLU A 560 2.67 20.49 26.81
CA GLU A 560 3.62 20.96 27.82
C GLU A 560 5.05 20.91 27.27
N GLN A 561 5.95 21.70 27.87
CA GLN A 561 7.37 21.66 27.55
C GLN A 561 8.01 20.38 28.11
N ILE A 562 8.82 19.71 27.27
CA ILE A 562 9.61 18.54 27.67
C ILE A 562 10.95 18.96 28.28
N THR A 563 11.49 18.11 29.15
CA THR A 563 12.81 18.33 29.77
C THR A 563 13.91 17.82 28.85
N LEU A 564 14.89 18.71 28.51
CA LEU A 564 16.00 18.43 27.60
C LEU A 564 17.37 18.64 28.28
N ASP A 565 17.49 18.28 29.55
CA ASP A 565 18.68 18.54 30.37
C ASP A 565 19.73 17.40 30.33
N ASN A 566 19.45 16.31 29.61
CA ASN A 566 20.30 15.12 29.48
C ASN A 566 20.67 14.43 30.80
N LYS A 567 19.85 14.61 31.85
CA LYS A 567 20.00 13.91 33.13
C LYS A 567 19.19 12.60 33.16
N SER A 568 18.38 12.40 32.15
CA SER A 568 17.57 11.21 31.99
C SER A 568 18.40 9.92 31.83
N LYS A 569 17.78 8.79 32.19
CA LYS A 569 18.34 7.46 31.95
C LYS A 569 18.01 6.93 30.56
N ASP A 570 16.93 7.39 29.92
CA ASP A 570 16.37 6.82 28.69
C ASP A 570 16.00 7.88 27.63
N PHE A 571 16.08 9.18 27.94
CA PHE A 571 15.73 10.26 27.02
C PHE A 571 16.85 11.31 26.92
N PHE A 572 17.41 11.49 25.71
CA PHE A 572 18.56 12.37 25.49
C PHE A 572 18.32 13.30 24.29
N HIS A 573 18.79 14.53 24.40
CA HIS A 573 18.78 15.53 23.36
C HIS A 573 20.20 16.00 23.03
N LEU A 574 20.57 15.91 21.74
CA LEU A 574 21.86 16.37 21.23
C LEU A 574 21.63 17.51 20.23
N GLU A 575 21.83 18.75 20.69
CA GLU A 575 21.70 19.92 19.82
C GLU A 575 22.82 19.94 18.78
N ARG A 576 22.51 19.85 17.51
CA ARG A 576 23.41 19.87 16.35
C ARG A 576 22.73 20.57 15.18
N ASN A 577 23.43 21.54 14.55
CA ASN A 577 22.90 22.36 13.46
C ASN A 577 23.57 22.06 12.10
N ASP A 578 24.60 21.21 12.09
CA ASP A 578 25.29 20.77 10.87
C ASP A 578 24.92 19.32 10.52
N ILE A 579 24.52 19.10 9.26
CA ILE A 579 24.06 17.79 8.77
C ILE A 579 25.16 16.73 8.87
N ASN A 580 26.41 17.07 8.53
CA ASN A 580 27.52 16.12 8.56
C ASN A 580 27.87 15.72 10.00
N VAL A 581 27.73 16.65 10.92
CA VAL A 581 27.89 16.39 12.37
C VAL A 581 26.78 15.48 12.88
N ILE A 582 25.54 15.68 12.42
CA ILE A 582 24.39 14.79 12.73
C ILE A 582 24.68 13.38 12.23
N TYR A 583 25.09 13.19 10.96
CA TYR A 583 25.44 11.89 10.41
C TYR A 583 26.54 11.19 11.21
N LYS A 584 27.63 11.90 11.51
CA LYS A 584 28.76 11.36 12.30
C LYS A 584 28.33 10.88 13.67
N HIS A 585 27.56 11.70 14.40
CA HIS A 585 27.08 11.33 15.74
C HIS A 585 26.09 10.15 15.68
N MET A 586 25.17 10.16 14.73
CA MET A 586 24.21 9.08 14.54
C MET A 586 24.91 7.73 14.28
N ILE A 587 25.90 7.71 13.38
CA ILE A 587 26.72 6.51 13.10
C ILE A 587 27.46 6.05 14.35
N GLN A 588 28.07 6.98 15.09
CA GLN A 588 28.78 6.65 16.33
C GLN A 588 27.84 6.08 17.40
N LEU A 589 26.64 6.66 17.54
CA LEU A 589 25.62 6.18 18.48
C LEU A 589 25.21 4.73 18.12
N ILE A 590 24.93 4.44 16.84
CA ILE A 590 24.49 3.11 16.39
C ILE A 590 25.60 2.07 16.55
N ARG A 591 26.85 2.40 16.20
CA ARG A 591 27.94 1.43 16.21
C ARG A 591 28.51 1.13 17.58
N GLU A 592 28.61 2.14 18.44
CA GLU A 592 29.46 2.07 19.63
C GLU A 592 28.70 2.27 20.94
N LYS A 593 27.86 3.30 21.03
CA LYS A 593 27.30 3.74 22.31
C LYS A 593 26.00 3.04 22.67
N LEU A 594 24.98 3.13 21.82
CA LEU A 594 23.65 2.59 22.12
C LEU A 594 23.63 1.07 22.28
N PRO A 595 24.32 0.26 21.44
CA PRO A 595 24.31 -1.19 21.61
C PRO A 595 24.75 -1.63 23.00
N ARG A 596 25.78 -0.97 23.55
CA ARG A 596 26.27 -1.25 24.91
C ARG A 596 25.32 -0.73 25.97
N TYR A 597 24.68 0.42 25.72
CA TYR A 597 23.80 1.07 26.68
C TYR A 597 22.49 0.30 26.90
N VAL A 598 21.88 -0.17 25.80
CA VAL A 598 20.59 -0.88 25.85
C VAL A 598 20.74 -2.41 25.71
N ASN A 599 21.97 -2.94 25.80
CA ASN A 599 22.30 -4.37 25.63
C ASN A 599 21.65 -4.98 24.36
N ALA A 600 21.87 -4.34 23.22
CA ALA A 600 21.33 -4.72 21.93
C ALA A 600 22.41 -4.73 20.85
N THR A 601 22.08 -5.15 19.64
CA THR A 601 22.99 -5.09 18.49
C THR A 601 22.78 -3.79 17.70
N PRO A 602 23.73 -3.34 16.87
CA PRO A 602 23.51 -2.22 15.96
C PRO A 602 22.31 -2.40 15.04
N PHE A 603 21.92 -3.63 14.75
CA PHE A 603 20.76 -3.98 13.94
C PHE A 603 19.43 -3.63 14.65
N ASP A 604 19.40 -3.69 15.98
CA ASP A 604 18.20 -3.44 16.78
C ASP A 604 17.93 -1.95 17.01
N ILE A 605 18.96 -1.09 16.77
CA ILE A 605 18.81 0.36 16.88
C ILE A 605 18.08 0.87 15.62
N GLN A 606 17.05 1.71 15.81
CA GLN A 606 16.26 2.23 14.72
C GLN A 606 16.38 3.75 14.58
N VAL A 607 16.63 4.20 13.35
CA VAL A 607 16.53 5.63 13.01
C VAL A 607 15.13 5.91 12.49
N LEU A 608 14.46 6.89 13.11
CA LEU A 608 13.12 7.35 12.71
C LEU A 608 13.20 8.77 12.17
N THR A 609 12.62 9.01 11.01
CA THR A 609 12.57 10.34 10.38
C THR A 609 11.16 10.69 9.95
N PRO A 610 10.74 11.97 9.99
CA PRO A 610 9.43 12.37 9.50
C PRO A 610 9.34 12.35 7.96
N MET A 611 10.47 12.34 7.24
CA MET A 611 10.52 12.55 5.80
C MET A 611 11.06 11.34 5.03
N ARG A 612 10.54 11.13 3.83
CA ARG A 612 11.08 10.13 2.90
C ARG A 612 12.29 10.68 2.14
N LYS A 613 12.19 11.90 1.61
CA LYS A 613 13.22 12.58 0.80
C LYS A 613 13.89 13.72 1.57
N GLY A 614 15.04 14.19 1.08
CA GLY A 614 15.83 15.26 1.68
C GLY A 614 17.03 14.73 2.48
N ALA A 615 17.86 15.63 3.00
CA ALA A 615 19.12 15.28 3.66
C ALA A 615 18.93 14.36 4.89
N LEU A 616 17.88 14.60 5.67
CA LEU A 616 17.49 13.73 6.80
C LEU A 616 16.29 12.82 6.44
N GLY A 617 15.99 12.62 5.15
CA GLY A 617 15.00 11.67 4.68
C GLY A 617 15.51 10.23 4.70
N CYS A 618 14.59 9.25 4.85
CA CYS A 618 14.98 7.85 4.99
C CYS A 618 15.76 7.32 3.78
N GLU A 619 15.49 7.79 2.55
CA GLU A 619 16.21 7.38 1.35
C GLU A 619 17.71 7.76 1.44
N THR A 620 18.01 9.00 1.79
CA THR A 620 19.40 9.49 1.96
C THR A 620 20.07 8.82 3.17
N LEU A 621 19.37 8.74 4.30
CA LEU A 621 19.89 8.14 5.51
C LEU A 621 20.22 6.66 5.34
N ASN A 622 19.39 5.89 4.61
CA ASN A 622 19.67 4.48 4.32
C ASN A 622 20.95 4.28 3.53
N GLY A 623 21.20 5.09 2.50
CA GLY A 623 22.44 5.01 1.73
C GLY A 623 23.68 5.38 2.55
N ILE A 624 23.57 6.38 3.45
CA ILE A 624 24.65 6.76 4.35
C ILE A 624 24.89 5.66 5.39
N LEU A 625 23.84 5.20 6.07
CA LEU A 625 23.95 4.20 7.12
C LEU A 625 24.45 2.86 6.58
N GLN A 626 23.99 2.41 5.42
CA GLN A 626 24.52 1.21 4.75
C GLN A 626 26.03 1.31 4.55
N ARG A 627 26.51 2.43 4.01
CA ARG A 627 27.94 2.63 3.74
C ARG A 627 28.82 2.49 4.98
N TYR A 628 28.32 2.87 6.15
CA TYR A 628 29.08 2.84 7.39
C TYR A 628 28.79 1.62 8.28
N LEU A 629 27.58 1.08 8.25
CA LEU A 629 27.17 -0.05 9.08
C LEU A 629 27.40 -1.40 8.38
N ASN A 630 27.24 -1.42 7.07
CA ASN A 630 27.50 -2.56 6.22
C ASN A 630 28.34 -2.14 5.00
N PRO A 631 29.65 -1.77 5.18
CA PRO A 631 30.50 -1.32 4.10
C PRO A 631 30.71 -2.41 3.05
N PRO A 632 31.00 -2.03 1.78
CA PRO A 632 31.38 -2.99 0.75
C PRO A 632 32.64 -3.74 1.20
N ASP A 633 32.60 -5.06 1.03
CA ASP A 633 33.70 -5.96 1.29
C ASP A 633 33.74 -6.95 0.11
N GLY A 634 34.89 -7.19 -0.48
CA GLY A 634 35.06 -8.10 -1.62
C GLY A 634 34.57 -9.55 -1.37
N ARG A 635 34.18 -9.87 -0.14
CA ARG A 635 33.57 -11.16 0.24
C ARG A 635 32.05 -11.15 0.20
N LYS A 636 31.41 -9.96 0.20
CA LYS A 636 29.98 -9.80 0.19
C LYS A 636 29.50 -9.56 -1.23
N LYS A 637 28.48 -10.30 -1.61
CA LYS A 637 27.81 -10.06 -2.90
C LYS A 637 26.89 -8.86 -2.82
N GLU A 638 26.74 -8.21 -3.96
CA GLU A 638 25.88 -7.03 -4.14
C GLU A 638 24.98 -7.19 -5.36
N HIS A 639 23.79 -6.68 -5.29
CA HIS A 639 22.87 -6.61 -6.42
C HIS A 639 22.28 -5.21 -6.53
N VAL A 640 22.30 -4.62 -7.74
CA VAL A 640 21.72 -3.30 -8.01
C VAL A 640 20.33 -3.48 -8.62
N SER A 641 19.32 -2.94 -7.94
CA SER A 641 17.95 -2.90 -8.44
C SER A 641 17.45 -1.46 -8.43
N GLY A 642 17.25 -0.89 -9.62
CA GLY A 642 16.87 0.51 -9.77
C GLY A 642 17.91 1.48 -9.16
N ALA A 643 17.48 2.29 -8.20
CA ALA A 643 18.36 3.22 -7.48
C ALA A 643 18.96 2.63 -6.19
N CYS A 644 18.62 1.40 -5.83
CA CYS A 644 19.03 0.76 -4.60
C CYS A 644 20.12 -0.29 -4.88
N THR A 645 21.15 -0.34 -4.04
CA THR A 645 22.14 -1.42 -4.02
C THR A 645 21.90 -2.27 -2.78
N TYR A 646 21.53 -3.52 -2.96
CA TYR A 646 21.40 -4.51 -1.90
C TYR A 646 22.71 -5.27 -1.70
N ARG A 647 23.07 -5.51 -0.45
CA ARG A 647 24.30 -6.19 -0.06
C ARG A 647 24.04 -7.23 1.02
N GLU A 648 24.75 -8.34 0.98
CA GLU A 648 24.70 -9.33 2.07
C GLU A 648 24.99 -8.67 3.42
N GLY A 649 24.12 -8.92 4.40
CA GLY A 649 24.13 -8.28 5.71
C GLY A 649 23.27 -7.04 5.84
N ASP A 650 22.65 -6.54 4.77
CA ASP A 650 21.79 -5.37 4.83
C ASP A 650 20.52 -5.61 5.64
N LYS A 651 20.09 -4.56 6.32
CA LYS A 651 18.81 -4.48 7.00
C LYS A 651 17.73 -4.03 6.01
N VAL A 652 16.75 -4.89 5.78
CA VAL A 652 15.67 -4.64 4.82
C VAL A 652 14.30 -4.78 5.46
N MET A 653 13.30 -4.17 4.84
CA MET A 653 11.89 -4.23 5.26
C MET A 653 11.03 -4.57 4.05
N GLN A 654 10.08 -5.48 4.23
CA GLN A 654 8.97 -5.70 3.30
C GLN A 654 8.07 -4.47 3.31
N ILE A 655 7.74 -3.92 2.13
CA ILE A 655 6.95 -2.69 2.01
C ILE A 655 5.55 -2.88 1.41
N LYS A 656 5.23 -4.11 1.02
CA LYS A 656 3.92 -4.54 0.55
C LYS A 656 3.53 -5.85 1.25
N ASN A 657 2.24 -6.11 1.41
CA ASN A 657 1.81 -7.44 1.85
C ASN A 657 1.91 -8.41 0.68
N ASN A 658 2.63 -9.52 0.87
CA ASN A 658 2.70 -10.61 -0.10
C ASN A 658 2.30 -11.92 0.59
N TYR A 659 1.07 -12.35 0.36
CA TYR A 659 0.47 -13.54 1.01
C TYR A 659 0.93 -14.85 0.39
N GLN A 660 1.49 -14.81 -0.83
CA GLN A 660 1.91 -15.99 -1.58
C GLN A 660 3.41 -16.29 -1.41
N LEU A 661 4.18 -15.34 -0.88
CA LEU A 661 5.62 -15.50 -0.74
C LEU A 661 5.92 -16.54 0.34
N GLU A 662 6.58 -17.61 -0.07
CA GLU A 662 6.90 -18.73 0.82
C GLU A 662 8.08 -18.41 1.73
N TRP A 663 8.00 -18.87 2.96
CA TRP A 663 9.09 -18.85 3.91
C TRP A 663 9.36 -20.25 4.47
N GLU A 664 10.61 -20.49 4.84
CA GLU A 664 11.03 -21.71 5.51
C GLU A 664 11.94 -21.42 6.71
N ILE A 665 11.84 -22.25 7.72
CA ILE A 665 12.79 -22.29 8.85
C ILE A 665 13.71 -23.48 8.60
N VAL A 666 15.01 -23.21 8.55
CA VAL A 666 16.01 -24.21 8.19
C VAL A 666 16.83 -24.57 9.43
N SER A 667 16.96 -25.86 9.71
CA SER A 667 17.82 -26.35 10.79
C SER A 667 19.32 -26.05 10.53
N LYS A 668 20.16 -26.20 11.53
CA LYS A 668 21.63 -26.05 11.40
C LYS A 668 22.24 -26.96 10.33
N TYR A 669 21.53 -28.01 9.93
CA TYR A 669 21.96 -28.98 8.90
C TYR A 669 21.37 -28.69 7.52
N GLY A 670 20.71 -27.54 7.31
CA GLY A 670 20.12 -27.15 6.03
C GLY A 670 18.80 -27.88 5.70
N ILE A 671 18.17 -28.55 6.68
CA ILE A 671 16.90 -29.26 6.48
C ILE A 671 15.76 -28.33 6.92
N PRO A 672 14.73 -28.11 6.08
CA PRO A 672 13.56 -27.34 6.48
C PRO A 672 12.84 -28.03 7.64
N VAL A 673 12.60 -27.26 8.70
CA VAL A 673 11.89 -27.71 9.92
C VAL A 673 10.44 -27.24 9.89
N ASP A 674 10.21 -26.05 9.33
CA ASP A 674 8.87 -25.47 9.21
C ASP A 674 8.77 -24.68 7.91
N ARG A 675 7.56 -24.54 7.37
CA ARG A 675 7.25 -23.81 6.14
C ARG A 675 5.91 -23.13 6.25
N GLY A 676 5.78 -22.01 5.60
CA GLY A 676 4.52 -21.31 5.50
C GLY A 676 4.54 -20.26 4.41
N THR A 677 3.48 -19.48 4.32
CA THR A 677 3.32 -18.41 3.33
C THR A 677 3.00 -17.09 4.01
N GLY A 678 3.34 -16.00 3.33
CA GLY A 678 3.03 -14.64 3.74
C GLY A 678 4.19 -13.90 4.41
N VAL A 679 4.54 -12.77 3.79
CA VAL A 679 5.45 -11.75 4.34
C VAL A 679 4.72 -10.42 4.27
N PHE A 680 4.77 -9.64 5.36
CA PHE A 680 3.86 -8.52 5.52
C PHE A 680 4.59 -7.18 5.55
N ASN A 681 3.88 -6.14 5.16
CA ASN A 681 4.39 -4.77 5.23
C ASN A 681 4.83 -4.44 6.66
N GLY A 682 6.09 -4.00 6.80
CA GLY A 682 6.73 -3.74 8.08
C GLY A 682 7.61 -4.87 8.60
N ASP A 683 7.56 -6.10 8.06
CA ASP A 683 8.48 -7.17 8.43
C ASP A 683 9.91 -6.77 8.11
N MET A 684 10.80 -6.84 9.09
CA MET A 684 12.22 -6.51 8.94
C MET A 684 13.06 -7.76 8.97
N GLY A 685 14.04 -7.81 8.08
CA GLY A 685 14.97 -8.92 7.99
C GLY A 685 16.38 -8.49 7.58
N ARG A 686 17.24 -9.47 7.49
CA ARG A 686 18.62 -9.31 7.03
C ARG A 686 18.83 -10.10 5.75
N ILE A 687 19.47 -9.50 4.75
CA ILE A 687 19.92 -10.23 3.57
C ILE A 687 21.06 -11.18 4.00
N VAL A 688 20.80 -12.47 3.93
CA VAL A 688 21.79 -13.50 4.33
C VAL A 688 22.58 -14.04 3.14
N GLN A 689 22.00 -13.99 1.93
CA GLN A 689 22.64 -14.50 0.73
C GLN A 689 22.11 -13.82 -0.53
N ILE A 690 22.99 -13.58 -1.50
CA ILE A 690 22.66 -13.14 -2.87
C ILE A 690 23.15 -14.21 -3.83
N GLN A 691 22.25 -14.77 -4.64
CA GLN A 691 22.49 -15.85 -5.60
C GLN A 691 22.32 -15.30 -7.02
N GLU A 692 23.43 -14.89 -7.65
CA GLU A 692 23.39 -14.28 -8.98
C GLU A 692 22.92 -15.27 -10.05
N GLU A 693 23.38 -16.53 -9.97
CA GLU A 693 23.00 -17.59 -10.92
C GLU A 693 21.51 -17.91 -10.88
N ALA A 694 20.90 -17.86 -9.68
CA ALA A 694 19.47 -18.10 -9.49
C ALA A 694 18.64 -16.80 -9.60
N SER A 695 19.28 -15.66 -9.84
CA SER A 695 18.64 -14.32 -9.91
C SER A 695 17.74 -14.05 -8.72
N CYS A 696 18.22 -14.33 -7.51
CA CYS A 696 17.47 -14.16 -6.27
C CYS A 696 18.35 -13.73 -5.09
N LEU A 697 17.71 -13.18 -4.05
CA LEU A 697 18.32 -12.98 -2.74
C LEU A 697 17.48 -13.62 -1.64
N VAL A 698 18.15 -14.00 -0.56
CA VAL A 698 17.51 -14.62 0.61
C VAL A 698 17.54 -13.64 1.78
N VAL A 699 16.36 -13.37 2.33
CA VAL A 699 16.18 -12.53 3.53
C VAL A 699 15.81 -13.43 4.70
N GLU A 700 16.51 -13.27 5.80
CA GLU A 700 16.18 -13.92 7.06
C GLU A 700 15.44 -12.92 7.96
N TYR A 701 14.18 -13.23 8.24
CA TYR A 701 13.30 -12.49 9.13
C TYR A 701 13.37 -13.03 10.57
N ASP A 702 12.59 -12.44 11.45
CA ASP A 702 12.42 -12.93 12.82
C ASP A 702 12.05 -14.43 12.83
N GLU A 703 12.40 -15.14 13.93
CA GLU A 703 12.16 -16.56 14.11
C GLU A 703 12.93 -17.45 13.10
N GLN A 704 13.99 -16.90 12.49
CA GLN A 704 14.82 -17.57 11.48
C GLN A 704 14.04 -17.98 10.20
N ARG A 705 12.91 -17.30 9.93
CA ARG A 705 12.15 -17.49 8.69
C ARG A 705 12.96 -16.95 7.52
N ARG A 706 13.30 -17.81 6.57
CA ARG A 706 14.03 -17.45 5.35
C ARG A 706 13.09 -17.38 4.17
N VAL A 707 13.21 -16.30 3.43
CA VAL A 707 12.41 -16.00 2.26
C VAL A 707 13.32 -15.76 1.07
N THR A 708 13.05 -16.43 -0.04
CA THR A 708 13.77 -16.25 -1.29
C THR A 708 13.03 -15.27 -2.18
N TYR A 709 13.67 -14.16 -2.49
CA TYR A 709 13.12 -13.11 -3.38
C TYR A 709 13.77 -13.22 -4.76
N PRO A 710 13.00 -13.59 -5.80
CA PRO A 710 13.43 -13.34 -7.18
C PRO A 710 13.68 -11.85 -7.38
N TYR A 711 14.66 -11.49 -8.22
CA TYR A 711 14.98 -10.08 -8.47
C TYR A 711 13.80 -9.24 -8.99
N ALA A 712 12.83 -9.87 -9.63
CA ALA A 712 11.58 -9.21 -10.06
C ALA A 712 10.72 -8.69 -8.89
N LEU A 713 10.85 -9.28 -7.70
CA LEU A 713 10.10 -8.88 -6.50
C LEU A 713 10.85 -7.92 -5.58
N LEU A 714 12.05 -7.46 -5.95
CA LEU A 714 12.84 -6.54 -5.13
C LEU A 714 12.20 -5.15 -4.97
N GLU A 715 11.22 -4.81 -5.77
CA GLU A 715 10.39 -3.61 -5.56
C GLU A 715 9.52 -3.68 -4.29
N GLU A 716 9.38 -4.86 -3.69
CA GLU A 716 8.69 -5.06 -2.42
C GLU A 716 9.60 -4.88 -1.20
N LEU A 717 10.90 -4.69 -1.40
CA LEU A 717 11.90 -4.51 -0.35
C LEU A 717 12.49 -3.10 -0.38
N ASP A 718 12.66 -2.52 0.81
CA ASP A 718 13.42 -1.28 1.03
C ASP A 718 14.55 -1.53 2.05
N LEU A 719 15.67 -0.81 1.93
CA LEU A 719 16.63 -0.70 3.03
C LEU A 719 15.94 0.00 4.23
N CYS A 720 16.16 -0.50 5.44
CA CYS A 720 15.47 -0.01 6.62
C CYS A 720 16.35 0.31 7.83
N TYR A 721 17.59 0.73 7.62
CA TYR A 721 18.40 1.34 8.68
C TYR A 721 17.74 2.60 9.24
N ALA A 722 17.11 3.39 8.38
CA ALA A 722 16.21 4.49 8.71
C ALA A 722 14.84 4.26 8.05
N ILE A 723 13.77 4.52 8.78
CA ILE A 723 12.38 4.44 8.29
C ILE A 723 11.60 5.71 8.66
N THR A 724 10.48 5.92 8.00
CA THR A 724 9.58 7.01 8.41
C THR A 724 8.86 6.66 9.71
N ILE A 725 8.51 7.68 10.49
CA ILE A 725 7.75 7.50 11.74
C ILE A 725 6.42 6.77 11.48
N HIS A 726 5.76 7.03 10.34
CA HIS A 726 4.55 6.30 9.94
C HIS A 726 4.79 4.79 9.81
N LYS A 727 5.91 4.39 9.21
CA LYS A 727 6.27 2.95 9.07
C LYS A 727 6.70 2.29 10.39
N SER A 728 6.92 3.06 11.46
CA SER A 728 7.26 2.54 12.79
C SER A 728 6.04 2.26 13.67
N GLN A 729 4.83 2.63 13.23
CA GLN A 729 3.61 2.35 13.99
C GLN A 729 3.44 0.83 14.21
N GLY A 730 2.93 0.45 15.38
CA GLY A 730 2.82 -0.95 15.79
C GLY A 730 4.15 -1.64 16.13
N SER A 731 5.30 -0.94 15.98
CA SER A 731 6.64 -1.48 16.30
C SER A 731 7.21 -0.83 17.56
N GLU A 732 8.11 -1.54 18.25
CA GLU A 732 8.92 -1.00 19.34
C GLU A 732 10.38 -1.43 19.14
N TYR A 733 11.29 -0.56 19.54
CA TYR A 733 12.74 -0.78 19.34
C TYR A 733 13.48 -0.60 20.66
N PRO A 734 14.56 -1.35 20.91
CA PRO A 734 15.39 -1.16 22.10
C PRO A 734 15.87 0.29 22.26
N ALA A 735 16.29 0.95 21.18
CA ALA A 735 16.59 2.37 21.17
C ALA A 735 16.21 3.00 19.81
N VAL A 736 15.81 4.26 19.87
CA VAL A 736 15.42 5.08 18.72
C VAL A 736 16.31 6.33 18.62
N ILE A 737 16.74 6.64 17.40
CA ILE A 737 17.38 7.91 17.07
C ILE A 737 16.47 8.69 16.14
N MET A 738 16.16 9.93 16.49
CA MET A 738 15.31 10.80 15.66
C MET A 738 16.09 12.06 15.26
N PRO A 739 16.71 12.09 14.06
CA PRO A 739 17.37 13.28 13.55
C PRO A 739 16.32 14.30 13.08
N LEU A 740 16.34 15.49 13.65
CA LEU A 740 15.46 16.61 13.32
C LEU A 740 16.30 17.86 13.07
N LEU A 741 16.11 18.53 11.95
CA LEU A 741 16.77 19.81 11.65
C LEU A 741 15.78 20.80 11.01
N SER A 742 15.28 20.48 9.82
CA SER A 742 14.32 21.30 9.08
C SER A 742 13.44 20.43 8.20
N GLY A 743 12.23 20.89 7.90
CA GLY A 743 11.30 20.18 7.03
C GLY A 743 9.98 20.92 6.90
N PRO A 744 9.02 20.39 6.13
CA PRO A 744 7.71 20.97 5.97
C PRO A 744 6.99 21.07 7.33
N LYS A 745 6.51 22.27 7.67
CA LYS A 745 5.85 22.54 8.97
C LYS A 745 4.67 21.60 9.25
N MET A 746 3.96 21.17 8.22
CA MET A 746 2.81 20.26 8.36
C MET A 746 3.20 18.87 8.89
N LEU A 747 4.42 18.41 8.64
CA LEU A 747 4.91 17.12 9.15
C LEU A 747 5.35 17.19 10.61
N PHE A 748 5.68 18.38 11.14
CA PHE A 748 6.13 18.54 12.53
C PHE A 748 4.95 18.85 13.45
N ASN A 749 4.12 17.83 13.70
CA ASN A 749 3.01 17.93 14.64
C ASN A 749 3.24 17.08 15.91
N ARG A 750 2.43 17.33 16.94
CA ARG A 750 2.55 16.64 18.24
C ARG A 750 2.39 15.14 18.16
N ASN A 751 1.40 14.68 17.38
CA ASN A 751 1.12 13.25 17.24
C ASN A 751 2.29 12.51 16.58
N LEU A 752 2.98 13.14 15.62
CA LEU A 752 4.16 12.56 15.00
C LEU A 752 5.30 12.40 16.01
N LEU A 753 5.60 13.44 16.78
CA LEU A 753 6.64 13.41 17.80
C LEU A 753 6.30 12.41 18.92
N TYR A 754 5.06 12.43 19.39
CA TYR A 754 4.52 11.48 20.34
C TYR A 754 4.69 10.04 19.86
N THR A 755 4.25 9.75 18.63
CA THR A 755 4.36 8.41 18.04
C THR A 755 5.83 7.98 17.96
N ALA A 756 6.74 8.86 17.53
CA ALA A 756 8.16 8.53 17.42
C ALA A 756 8.80 8.17 18.76
N ILE A 757 8.55 9.00 19.79
CA ILE A 757 9.12 8.80 21.14
C ILE A 757 8.59 7.50 21.75
N THR A 758 7.31 7.21 21.59
CA THR A 758 6.68 5.99 22.12
C THR A 758 7.13 4.69 21.42
N ARG A 759 7.99 4.76 20.40
CA ARG A 759 8.58 3.57 19.77
C ARG A 759 9.82 3.06 20.48
N ALA A 760 10.45 3.84 21.37
CA ALA A 760 11.61 3.41 22.14
C ALA A 760 11.19 2.68 23.42
N LYS A 761 11.93 1.59 23.74
CA LYS A 761 11.74 0.83 25.00
C LYS A 761 12.63 1.36 26.12
N SER A 762 13.84 1.86 25.75
CA SER A 762 14.86 2.34 26.70
C SER A 762 15.60 3.54 26.14
#